data_6fa959b3c280a08c0c0aa15e0955aa71
#
_entry.id   6fa959b3c280a08c0c0aa15e0955aa71
#
_cell.length_a   1.000
_cell.length_b   1.000
_cell.length_c   1.000
_cell.angle_alpha   90.00
_cell.angle_beta   90.00
_cell.angle_gamma   90.00
#
_symmetry.space_group_name_H-M   'P 1'
#
loop_
_entity.id
_entity.type
_entity.pdbx_description
1 polymer ?
#
loop_
_entity_poly.entity_id
_entity_poly.type
_entity_poly.pdbx_seq_one_letter_code
_entity_poly.pdbx_strand_id
1 'polypeptide(L)'
;MKITIEAPKGISPKVAPDDLLNDAAQTAENCKLEKGDFRAWNRPGKLTGLALTSVAGLFKWTANDTDYWAESANDLDYVRTPIANDSYERMYFTGETEMRGLANDNISDPFKLSTDYYKVGVPAPASAPTVASGGSVTRYYVGCYVTAYGEEGLPSAIGGGTTVAASPVGISGLTDVSNDTEGDYANRRITTYRLYRTASGTAGTAEFLKVLDATWFNETTAYAVGDYVIYSETLYKCSTIHPAGAWDAGHFTAGDDVDDEDLSAVVCPSTTWEVPLTGMKGLGVLPSGALFGFCANELCFSIPNRPHAWPSGYRMSFPFDVVATKACGSSVIVLTKGNPYIVYGTHPENMQKKQIDAFYPCISKRSAVSAQEGVFYLSKEGLIRIASDGSASNVTFEILNPSDWKEYHPTTMHGAFYHDKYFGFYKSGADEGGIVIDFGNKILSTLTIYAYACHVTAEDADFYLAMQDEIDEDNPPETIPLCVKEWEGDDYNYLAAKWKSKKFTLDSGINFSAARIIMDSEFYNTVLALVEYDAYIADYNADLFAAGNLGGAYNEFEYNRFPYNGDLLMSANNVEISSLITFKLYVDGVLKFTKLVSDEKPFRLPSGFRGMKWEVQLEGNIPVRRVQIATSARELLNG
;
A
#
# COMPACT_ATOMS: atom_id res chain seq x y z
N MET A 1 53.26 5.14 -4.79
CA MET A 1 52.18 4.32 -4.17
C MET A 1 50.84 5.00 -4.40
N LYS A 2 49.84 4.22 -4.81
CA LYS A 2 48.50 4.74 -5.13
C LYS A 2 47.43 3.92 -4.38
N ILE A 3 46.48 4.59 -3.79
CA ILE A 3 45.22 3.97 -3.32
C ILE A 3 44.15 4.33 -4.34
N THR A 4 43.41 3.35 -4.81
CA THR A 4 42.31 3.51 -5.74
C THR A 4 41.05 2.92 -5.13
N ILE A 5 39.98 3.67 -5.14
CA ILE A 5 38.62 3.26 -4.74
C ILE A 5 37.80 3.23 -6.04
N GLU A 6 37.32 2.09 -6.43
CA GLU A 6 36.49 1.87 -7.60
C GLU A 6 35.18 1.25 -7.19
N ALA A 7 34.09 1.59 -7.91
CA ALA A 7 32.76 1.06 -7.66
C ALA A 7 32.36 1.11 -6.17
N PRO A 8 32.20 2.31 -5.60
CA PRO A 8 31.83 2.49 -4.18
C PRO A 8 30.62 1.64 -3.82
N LYS A 9 30.69 0.94 -2.68
CA LYS A 9 29.62 0.10 -2.12
C LYS A 9 29.10 0.64 -0.81
N GLY A 10 28.06 0.03 -0.30
CA GLY A 10 27.41 0.39 0.97
C GLY A 10 28.21 0.02 2.20
N ILE A 11 27.58 0.17 3.34
CA ILE A 11 28.15 -0.13 4.65
C ILE A 11 28.06 -1.62 4.99
N SER A 12 29.01 -2.09 5.79
CA SER A 12 29.03 -3.41 6.40
C SER A 12 29.47 -3.29 7.86
N PRO A 13 28.60 -2.84 8.77
CA PRO A 13 28.95 -2.59 10.17
C PRO A 13 29.52 -3.80 10.93
N LYS A 14 29.21 -5.00 10.46
CA LYS A 14 29.74 -6.26 11.01
C LYS A 14 31.25 -6.37 10.92
N VAL A 15 31.88 -5.64 9.99
CA VAL A 15 33.31 -5.70 9.71
C VAL A 15 33.99 -4.44 10.25
N ALA A 16 35.12 -4.62 10.94
CA ALA A 16 35.87 -3.47 11.43
C ALA A 16 36.33 -2.54 10.29
N PRO A 17 36.38 -1.21 10.49
CA PRO A 17 36.73 -0.25 9.45
C PRO A 17 38.06 -0.50 8.72
N ASP A 18 39.04 -1.12 9.40
CA ASP A 18 40.34 -1.45 8.85
C ASP A 18 40.28 -2.71 7.94
N ASP A 19 39.34 -3.61 8.20
CA ASP A 19 39.18 -4.90 7.51
C ASP A 19 38.14 -4.90 6.40
N LEU A 20 37.41 -3.81 6.21
CA LEU A 20 36.46 -3.65 5.11
C LEU A 20 37.12 -3.91 3.74
N LEU A 21 36.32 -4.32 2.75
CA LEU A 21 36.76 -4.35 1.37
C LEU A 21 37.14 -2.94 0.89
N ASN A 22 38.00 -2.83 -0.13
CA ASN A 22 38.50 -1.52 -0.59
C ASN A 22 37.41 -0.62 -1.17
N ASP A 23 36.33 -1.18 -1.63
CA ASP A 23 35.15 -0.53 -2.21
C ASP A 23 34.01 -0.33 -1.18
N ALA A 24 34.09 -0.94 0.00
CA ALA A 24 33.10 -0.81 1.05
C ALA A 24 33.24 0.50 1.86
N ALA A 25 32.13 0.94 2.42
CA ALA A 25 32.01 2.19 3.16
C ALA A 25 31.93 1.97 4.68
N GLN A 26 32.44 2.94 5.44
CA GLN A 26 32.08 3.15 6.86
C GLN A 26 30.74 3.88 7.00
N THR A 27 30.45 4.77 6.05
CA THR A 27 29.20 5.55 5.99
C THR A 27 28.73 5.64 4.54
N ALA A 28 27.45 5.39 4.29
CA ALA A 28 26.78 5.58 3.00
C ALA A 28 25.37 6.12 3.27
N GLU A 29 25.25 7.44 3.38
CA GLU A 29 23.98 8.13 3.64
C GLU A 29 23.42 8.68 2.32
N ASN A 30 22.15 8.47 2.03
CA ASN A 30 21.46 8.95 0.83
C ASN A 30 22.15 8.54 -0.48
N CYS A 31 22.91 7.43 -0.47
CA CYS A 31 23.69 6.97 -1.61
C CYS A 31 22.95 5.94 -2.43
N LYS A 32 22.87 6.15 -3.75
CA LYS A 32 22.41 5.20 -4.77
C LYS A 32 23.65 4.56 -5.41
N LEU A 33 23.94 3.30 -5.08
CA LEU A 33 25.24 2.65 -5.37
C LEU A 33 25.14 1.48 -6.37
N GLU A 34 23.97 1.25 -6.94
CA GLU A 34 23.66 0.09 -7.79
C GLU A 34 24.46 0.02 -9.11
N LYS A 35 24.86 1.17 -9.65
CA LYS A 35 25.59 1.26 -10.91
C LYS A 35 27.12 1.19 -10.73
N GLY A 36 27.58 0.96 -9.51
CA GLY A 36 29.01 0.94 -9.20
C GLY A 36 29.65 2.33 -9.19
N ASP A 37 28.87 3.34 -8.93
CA ASP A 37 29.29 4.72 -8.70
C ASP A 37 28.67 5.28 -7.42
N PHE A 38 29.29 6.27 -6.83
CA PHE A 38 28.65 7.11 -5.81
C PHE A 38 27.75 8.11 -6.51
N ARG A 39 26.45 8.09 -6.18
CA ARG A 39 25.48 9.11 -6.56
C ARG A 39 24.46 9.30 -5.47
N ALA A 40 23.80 10.43 -5.46
CA ALA A 40 22.69 10.71 -4.57
C ALA A 40 21.38 10.13 -5.09
N TRP A 41 20.43 9.84 -4.20
CA TRP A 41 19.03 9.66 -4.55
C TRP A 41 18.40 11.01 -4.89
N ASN A 42 17.50 11.08 -5.86
CA ASN A 42 16.63 12.24 -6.06
C ASN A 42 15.73 12.42 -4.84
N ARG A 43 15.30 13.65 -4.59
CA ARG A 43 14.31 13.93 -3.56
C ARG A 43 12.95 13.37 -3.95
N PRO A 44 12.14 12.91 -3.00
CA PRO A 44 10.75 12.58 -3.27
C PRO A 44 9.95 13.82 -3.71
N GLY A 45 9.30 13.72 -4.87
CA GLY A 45 8.49 14.79 -5.47
C GLY A 45 7.08 14.85 -4.86
N LYS A 46 6.61 16.06 -4.50
CA LYS A 46 5.28 16.26 -3.93
C LYS A 46 4.19 16.10 -4.99
N LEU A 47 3.16 15.27 -4.71
CA LEU A 47 1.99 15.10 -5.55
C LEU A 47 0.76 15.82 -4.99
N THR A 48 0.38 15.54 -3.73
CA THR A 48 -0.81 16.12 -3.12
C THR A 48 -0.68 16.20 -1.61
N GLY A 49 -1.41 17.12 -0.98
CA GLY A 49 -1.55 17.19 0.47
C GLY A 49 -2.43 16.08 1.03
N LEU A 50 -2.18 15.69 2.28
CA LEU A 50 -3.03 14.78 3.05
C LEU A 50 -3.86 15.57 4.06
N ALA A 51 -5.05 15.08 4.37
CA ALA A 51 -5.94 15.71 5.35
C ALA A 51 -5.55 15.39 6.80
N LEU A 52 -4.95 14.20 7.02
CA LEU A 52 -4.53 13.75 8.34
C LEU A 52 -3.14 14.29 8.71
N THR A 53 -2.96 14.63 9.98
CA THR A 53 -1.66 15.05 10.57
C THR A 53 -0.81 13.88 11.07
N SER A 54 -1.37 12.66 11.08
CA SER A 54 -0.69 11.42 11.42
C SER A 54 -1.21 10.31 10.52
N VAL A 55 -0.33 9.63 9.80
CA VAL A 55 -0.70 8.57 8.84
C VAL A 55 0.11 7.32 9.15
N ALA A 56 -0.57 6.19 9.30
CA ALA A 56 0.03 4.86 9.45
C ALA A 56 -0.32 3.93 8.28
N GLY A 57 -1.33 4.24 7.49
CA GLY A 57 -1.74 3.53 6.29
C GLY A 57 -1.90 4.49 5.11
N LEU A 58 -1.37 4.13 3.97
CA LEU A 58 -1.49 4.87 2.70
C LEU A 58 -1.76 3.86 1.58
N PHE A 59 -2.73 4.17 0.73
CA PHE A 59 -3.05 3.35 -0.45
C PHE A 59 -3.60 4.22 -1.58
N LYS A 60 -3.14 3.97 -2.81
CA LYS A 60 -3.64 4.61 -4.03
C LYS A 60 -4.79 3.77 -4.59
N TRP A 61 -5.97 4.36 -4.65
CA TRP A 61 -7.16 3.74 -5.25
C TRP A 61 -7.63 4.55 -6.45
N THR A 62 -7.70 3.91 -7.61
CA THR A 62 -8.22 4.52 -8.83
C THR A 62 -9.66 4.06 -9.03
N ALA A 63 -10.58 5.01 -9.17
CA ALA A 63 -11.99 4.77 -9.43
C ALA A 63 -12.55 5.89 -10.32
N ASN A 64 -13.42 5.55 -11.28
CA ASN A 64 -13.95 6.49 -12.26
C ASN A 64 -12.84 7.31 -12.95
N ASP A 65 -11.73 6.67 -13.33
CA ASP A 65 -10.54 7.29 -13.94
C ASP A 65 -9.89 8.40 -13.09
N THR A 66 -10.15 8.39 -11.76
CA THR A 66 -9.60 9.36 -10.82
C THR A 66 -8.84 8.64 -9.71
N ASP A 67 -7.67 9.17 -9.35
CA ASP A 67 -6.84 8.64 -8.28
C ASP A 67 -7.23 9.26 -6.93
N TYR A 68 -7.54 8.39 -5.98
CA TYR A 68 -7.85 8.74 -4.59
C TYR A 68 -6.79 8.19 -3.65
N TRP A 69 -6.46 8.95 -2.61
CA TRP A 69 -5.53 8.52 -1.57
C TRP A 69 -6.28 8.11 -0.32
N ALA A 70 -6.33 6.81 -0.08
CA ALA A 70 -6.87 6.25 1.15
C ALA A 70 -5.80 6.39 2.25
N GLU A 71 -5.95 7.41 3.09
CA GLU A 71 -5.08 7.69 4.23
C GLU A 71 -5.75 7.26 5.55
N SER A 72 -4.96 6.74 6.47
CA SER A 72 -5.44 6.35 7.80
C SER A 72 -4.40 6.59 8.88
N ALA A 73 -4.86 7.08 10.04
CA ALA A 73 -4.04 7.15 11.25
C ALA A 73 -3.76 5.76 11.85
N ASN A 74 -4.55 4.75 11.48
CA ASN A 74 -4.40 3.36 11.90
C ASN A 74 -3.66 2.53 10.84
N ASP A 75 -3.01 1.46 11.30
CA ASP A 75 -2.34 0.48 10.44
C ASP A 75 -3.37 -0.44 9.75
N LEU A 76 -3.95 0.05 8.66
CA LEU A 76 -4.90 -0.67 7.83
C LEU A 76 -4.20 -1.51 6.76
N ASP A 77 -4.84 -2.61 6.38
CA ASP A 77 -4.44 -3.43 5.25
C ASP A 77 -5.44 -3.23 4.12
N TYR A 78 -4.96 -3.03 2.92
CA TYR A 78 -5.76 -2.72 1.75
C TYR A 78 -5.57 -3.79 0.67
N VAL A 79 -6.65 -4.12 -0.04
CA VAL A 79 -6.63 -5.03 -1.19
C VAL A 79 -7.67 -4.61 -2.22
N ARG A 80 -7.32 -4.65 -3.50
CA ARG A 80 -8.28 -4.46 -4.59
C ARG A 80 -9.18 -5.69 -4.71
N THR A 81 -10.36 -5.50 -5.31
CA THR A 81 -11.30 -6.58 -5.57
C THR A 81 -10.64 -7.71 -6.35
N PRO A 82 -10.90 -9.00 -5.99
CA PRO A 82 -10.47 -10.14 -6.78
C PRO A 82 -11.36 -10.40 -8.01
N ILE A 83 -12.46 -9.67 -8.13
CA ILE A 83 -13.45 -9.86 -9.19
C ILE A 83 -12.94 -9.14 -10.45
N ALA A 84 -12.73 -9.90 -11.51
CA ALA A 84 -12.31 -9.32 -12.78
C ALA A 84 -13.40 -8.41 -13.38
N ASN A 85 -13.01 -7.25 -13.90
CA ASN A 85 -13.91 -6.25 -14.48
C ASN A 85 -15.06 -5.85 -13.53
N ASP A 86 -14.75 -5.67 -12.24
CA ASP A 86 -15.72 -5.19 -11.27
C ASP A 86 -16.19 -3.77 -11.64
N SER A 87 -17.45 -3.65 -12.07
CA SER A 87 -18.03 -2.36 -12.48
C SER A 87 -18.10 -1.32 -11.37
N TYR A 88 -17.94 -1.75 -10.12
CA TYR A 88 -17.89 -0.88 -8.94
C TYR A 88 -16.47 -0.55 -8.51
N GLU A 89 -15.43 -1.08 -9.19
CA GLU A 89 -14.01 -0.83 -8.92
C GLU A 89 -13.64 -0.95 -7.43
N ARG A 90 -14.22 -1.95 -6.76
CA ARG A 90 -14.17 -2.07 -5.31
C ARG A 90 -12.76 -2.32 -4.78
N MET A 91 -12.54 -1.81 -3.60
CA MET A 91 -11.38 -2.07 -2.78
C MET A 91 -11.83 -2.43 -1.35
N TYR A 92 -11.09 -3.31 -0.69
CA TYR A 92 -11.40 -3.75 0.67
C TYR A 92 -10.27 -3.38 1.63
N PHE A 93 -10.62 -3.11 2.90
CA PHE A 93 -9.62 -2.80 3.92
C PHE A 93 -10.03 -3.31 5.31
N THR A 94 -9.01 -3.60 6.14
CA THR A 94 -9.16 -4.11 7.51
C THR A 94 -8.17 -3.44 8.46
N GLY A 95 -8.30 -3.69 9.75
CA GLY A 95 -7.35 -3.25 10.79
C GLY A 95 -7.97 -2.41 11.89
N GLU A 96 -9.23 -1.98 11.72
CA GLU A 96 -10.01 -1.31 12.78
C GLU A 96 -10.96 -2.32 13.46
N THR A 97 -12.25 -2.24 13.16
CA THR A 97 -13.29 -3.11 13.75
C THR A 97 -13.74 -4.15 12.73
N GLU A 98 -14.60 -3.78 11.79
CA GLU A 98 -15.09 -4.66 10.73
C GLU A 98 -14.27 -4.48 9.45
N MET A 99 -14.31 -5.49 8.58
CA MET A 99 -13.85 -5.36 7.21
C MET A 99 -14.77 -4.40 6.46
N ARG A 100 -14.18 -3.46 5.73
CA ARG A 100 -14.88 -2.41 4.99
C ARG A 100 -14.52 -2.46 3.52
N GLY A 101 -15.40 -1.93 2.69
CA GLY A 101 -15.21 -1.78 1.25
C GLY A 101 -15.45 -0.35 0.80
N LEU A 102 -14.77 0.05 -0.28
CA LEU A 102 -15.07 1.23 -1.08
C LEU A 102 -15.66 0.78 -2.41
N ALA A 103 -16.48 1.62 -3.00
CA ALA A 103 -17.04 1.44 -4.34
C ALA A 103 -17.16 2.78 -5.05
N ASN A 104 -17.02 2.78 -6.37
CA ASN A 104 -17.00 4.00 -7.18
C ASN A 104 -18.33 4.78 -7.22
N ASP A 105 -19.42 4.18 -6.77
CA ASP A 105 -20.75 4.82 -6.64
C ASP A 105 -20.97 5.50 -5.28
N ASN A 106 -20.01 5.47 -4.38
CA ASN A 106 -20.12 5.97 -3.00
C ASN A 106 -18.92 6.85 -2.59
N ILE A 107 -18.46 7.70 -3.50
CA ILE A 107 -17.32 8.60 -3.27
C ILE A 107 -17.86 10.01 -3.00
N SER A 108 -17.51 10.61 -1.88
CA SER A 108 -17.79 12.01 -1.58
C SER A 108 -16.73 12.94 -2.19
N ASP A 109 -17.07 14.21 -2.33
CA ASP A 109 -16.12 15.27 -2.70
C ASP A 109 -16.04 16.30 -1.57
N PRO A 110 -14.91 16.45 -0.90
CA PRO A 110 -13.68 15.63 -1.02
C PRO A 110 -13.84 14.20 -0.47
N PHE A 111 -13.10 13.24 -1.06
CA PHE A 111 -13.05 11.84 -0.64
C PHE A 111 -12.58 11.68 0.82
N LYS A 112 -13.27 10.81 1.58
CA LYS A 112 -12.93 10.51 2.98
C LYS A 112 -13.09 9.02 3.29
N LEU A 113 -11.98 8.35 3.52
CA LEU A 113 -11.99 6.92 3.92
C LEU A 113 -12.86 6.63 5.15
N SER A 114 -13.01 7.60 6.05
CA SER A 114 -13.79 7.44 7.30
C SER A 114 -15.31 7.44 7.11
N THR A 115 -15.82 7.90 5.96
CA THR A 115 -17.25 8.02 5.67
C THR A 115 -17.69 7.30 4.41
N ASP A 116 -16.81 7.20 3.41
CA ASP A 116 -17.12 6.72 2.06
C ASP A 116 -16.97 5.19 1.95
N TYR A 117 -17.24 4.47 3.02
CA TYR A 117 -17.14 3.01 3.08
C TYR A 117 -18.48 2.34 3.28
N TYR A 118 -18.55 1.07 2.98
CA TYR A 118 -19.59 0.16 3.44
C TYR A 118 -18.99 -1.01 4.21
N LYS A 119 -19.78 -1.66 5.09
CA LYS A 119 -19.37 -2.86 5.83
C LYS A 119 -19.51 -4.09 4.94
N VAL A 120 -18.42 -4.85 4.80
CA VAL A 120 -18.39 -6.08 3.99
C VAL A 120 -19.05 -7.23 4.76
N GLY A 121 -19.73 -8.11 4.00
CA GLY A 121 -20.47 -9.24 4.53
C GLY A 121 -21.95 -8.93 4.70
N VAL A 122 -22.77 -9.94 4.59
CA VAL A 122 -24.23 -9.81 4.64
C VAL A 122 -24.78 -10.80 5.67
N PRO A 123 -25.24 -10.34 6.86
CA PRO A 123 -25.82 -11.22 7.86
C PRO A 123 -27.10 -11.86 7.39
N ALA A 124 -27.45 -13.00 7.99
CA ALA A 124 -28.74 -13.64 7.77
C ALA A 124 -29.90 -12.74 8.24
N PRO A 125 -31.08 -12.81 7.60
CA PRO A 125 -32.29 -12.24 8.19
C PRO A 125 -32.53 -12.79 9.59
N ALA A 126 -32.87 -11.90 10.54
CA ALA A 126 -33.05 -12.25 11.95
C ALA A 126 -34.20 -13.23 12.17
N SER A 127 -35.22 -13.20 11.30
CA SER A 127 -36.42 -14.03 11.38
C SER A 127 -36.59 -14.92 10.14
N ALA A 128 -37.16 -16.10 10.35
CA ALA A 128 -37.63 -16.90 9.23
C ALA A 128 -38.83 -16.24 8.55
N PRO A 129 -39.04 -16.42 7.23
CA PRO A 129 -40.27 -16.02 6.59
C PRO A 129 -41.49 -16.70 7.26
N THR A 130 -42.51 -15.92 7.62
CA THR A 130 -43.77 -16.42 8.13
C THR A 130 -44.69 -16.75 6.96
N VAL A 131 -45.13 -17.97 6.89
CA VAL A 131 -45.90 -18.51 5.75
C VAL A 131 -47.34 -18.72 6.15
N ALA A 132 -48.27 -18.23 5.34
CA ALA A 132 -49.69 -18.40 5.59
C ALA A 132 -50.09 -19.89 5.53
N SER A 133 -50.87 -20.36 6.51
CA SER A 133 -51.35 -21.73 6.63
C SER A 133 -52.78 -21.88 6.13
N GLY A 134 -53.26 -23.14 5.96
CA GLY A 134 -54.65 -23.43 5.64
C GLY A 134 -54.90 -24.01 4.24
N GLY A 135 -53.84 -24.29 3.48
CA GLY A 135 -53.92 -24.97 2.17
C GLY A 135 -53.63 -26.46 2.26
N SER A 136 -53.38 -27.10 1.11
CA SER A 136 -53.10 -28.53 0.96
C SER A 136 -51.68 -28.83 0.44
N VAL A 137 -50.83 -27.81 0.33
CA VAL A 137 -49.49 -27.94 -0.26
C VAL A 137 -48.44 -27.67 0.82
N THR A 138 -47.36 -28.46 0.83
CA THR A 138 -46.23 -28.26 1.75
C THR A 138 -45.11 -27.55 1.00
N ARG A 139 -44.64 -26.43 1.53
CA ARG A 139 -43.50 -25.66 1.02
C ARG A 139 -42.70 -25.13 2.19
N TYR A 140 -41.39 -25.09 2.04
CA TYR A 140 -40.45 -24.46 2.98
C TYR A 140 -39.78 -23.28 2.33
N TYR A 141 -39.58 -22.19 3.07
CA TYR A 141 -39.02 -20.94 2.58
C TYR A 141 -37.82 -20.50 3.41
N VAL A 142 -36.86 -19.92 2.75
CA VAL A 142 -35.75 -19.19 3.36
C VAL A 142 -35.54 -17.88 2.60
N GLY A 143 -34.97 -16.90 3.23
CA GLY A 143 -34.64 -15.62 2.59
C GLY A 143 -33.21 -15.21 2.85
N CYS A 144 -32.63 -14.49 1.90
CA CYS A 144 -31.31 -13.88 2.00
C CYS A 144 -31.41 -12.39 1.71
N TYR A 145 -30.59 -11.60 2.36
CA TYR A 145 -30.37 -10.21 1.97
C TYR A 145 -29.34 -10.14 0.85
N VAL A 146 -29.53 -9.21 -0.06
CA VAL A 146 -28.63 -8.94 -1.19
C VAL A 146 -28.28 -7.44 -1.20
N THR A 147 -27.01 -7.13 -1.38
CA THR A 147 -26.52 -5.74 -1.47
C THR A 147 -26.74 -5.17 -2.86
N ALA A 148 -26.57 -3.83 -2.99
CA ALA A 148 -26.55 -3.14 -4.28
C ALA A 148 -25.46 -3.67 -5.23
N TYR A 149 -24.43 -4.31 -4.69
CA TYR A 149 -23.33 -4.93 -5.43
C TYR A 149 -23.57 -6.40 -5.81
N GLY A 150 -24.77 -6.93 -5.54
CA GLY A 150 -25.11 -8.32 -5.81
C GLY A 150 -24.50 -9.32 -4.83
N GLU A 151 -23.95 -8.86 -3.72
CA GLU A 151 -23.41 -9.70 -2.66
C GLU A 151 -24.56 -10.32 -1.86
N GLU A 152 -24.64 -11.64 -1.83
CA GLU A 152 -25.71 -12.37 -1.17
C GLU A 152 -25.24 -12.98 0.15
N GLY A 153 -26.03 -12.79 1.20
CA GLY A 153 -25.72 -13.20 2.56
C GLY A 153 -26.18 -14.61 2.93
N LEU A 154 -26.00 -14.90 4.21
CA LEU A 154 -26.50 -16.13 4.84
C LEU A 154 -28.02 -16.23 4.73
N PRO A 155 -28.57 -17.44 4.50
CA PRO A 155 -30.01 -17.65 4.56
C PRO A 155 -30.56 -17.54 6.00
N SER A 156 -31.81 -17.11 6.09
CA SER A 156 -32.58 -17.13 7.34
C SER A 156 -32.79 -18.54 7.85
N ALA A 157 -33.32 -18.67 9.04
CA ALA A 157 -33.94 -19.92 9.48
C ALA A 157 -35.10 -20.32 8.53
N ILE A 158 -35.42 -21.62 8.50
CA ILE A 158 -36.47 -22.16 7.62
C ILE A 158 -37.84 -21.77 8.15
N GLY A 159 -38.64 -21.17 7.27
CA GLY A 159 -40.07 -20.91 7.49
C GLY A 159 -40.98 -21.87 6.74
N GLY A 160 -42.22 -21.97 7.14
CA GLY A 160 -43.22 -22.90 6.50
C GLY A 160 -43.17 -24.31 7.06
N GLY A 161 -43.48 -25.31 6.24
CA GLY A 161 -43.31 -26.72 6.58
C GLY A 161 -44.58 -27.53 6.87
N THR A 162 -45.71 -26.90 7.07
CA THR A 162 -47.03 -27.53 7.09
C THR A 162 -47.83 -27.05 5.90
N THR A 163 -49.03 -27.54 5.73
CA THR A 163 -49.91 -27.11 4.64
C THR A 163 -49.96 -25.59 4.56
N VAL A 164 -49.41 -25.04 3.51
CA VAL A 164 -49.49 -23.61 3.19
C VAL A 164 -50.81 -23.29 2.48
N ALA A 165 -51.21 -22.05 2.40
CA ALA A 165 -52.38 -21.58 1.64
C ALA A 165 -52.24 -21.93 0.15
N ALA A 166 -53.35 -21.94 -0.56
CA ALA A 166 -53.34 -22.01 -2.02
C ALA A 166 -52.66 -20.75 -2.58
N SER A 167 -52.09 -20.87 -3.80
CA SER A 167 -51.44 -19.75 -4.51
C SER A 167 -52.42 -18.58 -4.72
N PRO A 168 -51.98 -17.31 -4.46
CA PRO A 168 -50.69 -16.89 -3.93
C PRO A 168 -50.52 -17.22 -2.44
N VAL A 169 -49.31 -17.66 -2.06
CA VAL A 169 -48.97 -17.98 -0.67
C VAL A 169 -48.54 -16.73 0.05
N GLY A 170 -49.30 -16.30 1.07
CA GLY A 170 -48.93 -15.13 1.89
C GLY A 170 -47.61 -15.34 2.62
N ILE A 171 -46.66 -14.42 2.43
CA ILE A 171 -45.35 -14.41 3.08
C ILE A 171 -45.20 -13.08 3.84
N SER A 172 -44.83 -13.18 5.13
CA SER A 172 -44.60 -12.00 5.99
C SER A 172 -43.40 -12.20 6.94
N GLY A 173 -43.13 -11.25 7.78
CA GLY A 173 -41.95 -11.24 8.65
C GLY A 173 -40.65 -10.90 7.91
N LEU A 174 -40.74 -10.18 6.80
CA LEU A 174 -39.64 -9.77 5.94
C LEU A 174 -39.17 -8.38 6.38
N THR A 175 -38.30 -8.32 7.39
CA THR A 175 -37.88 -7.08 8.01
C THR A 175 -37.12 -6.19 7.03
N ASP A 176 -37.48 -4.90 7.00
CA ASP A 176 -36.76 -3.88 6.23
C ASP A 176 -35.49 -3.47 6.97
N VAL A 177 -34.34 -3.66 6.33
CA VAL A 177 -33.02 -3.29 6.85
C VAL A 177 -32.28 -2.33 5.90
N SER A 178 -32.96 -1.88 4.84
CA SER A 178 -32.32 -1.09 3.77
C SER A 178 -31.83 0.29 4.24
N ASN A 179 -32.43 0.83 5.29
CA ASN A 179 -32.14 2.12 5.87
C ASN A 179 -31.58 2.04 7.30
N ASP A 180 -31.14 0.87 7.74
CA ASP A 180 -30.59 0.73 9.08
C ASP A 180 -29.31 1.56 9.23
N THR A 181 -29.28 2.43 10.24
CA THR A 181 -28.14 3.28 10.59
C THR A 181 -27.31 2.72 11.74
N GLU A 182 -27.85 1.75 12.46
CA GLU A 182 -27.22 1.11 13.63
C GLU A 182 -27.38 -0.43 13.55
N GLY A 183 -26.57 -1.16 14.29
CA GLY A 183 -26.63 -2.62 14.38
C GLY A 183 -25.94 -3.36 13.25
N ASP A 184 -26.27 -4.65 13.13
CA ASP A 184 -25.58 -5.60 12.25
C ASP A 184 -25.80 -5.34 10.75
N TYR A 185 -26.92 -4.73 10.40
CA TYR A 185 -27.28 -4.46 9.01
C TYR A 185 -26.86 -3.06 8.53
N ALA A 186 -26.53 -2.18 9.47
CA ALA A 186 -26.17 -0.79 9.18
C ALA A 186 -24.98 -0.69 8.21
N ASN A 187 -25.11 0.22 7.25
CA ASN A 187 -24.07 0.55 6.26
C ASN A 187 -23.56 -0.65 5.45
N ARG A 188 -24.44 -1.61 5.12
CA ARG A 188 -24.09 -2.79 4.28
C ARG A 188 -24.62 -2.69 2.85
N ARG A 189 -25.29 -1.61 2.49
CA ARG A 189 -25.86 -1.38 1.14
C ARG A 189 -26.86 -2.48 0.74
N ILE A 190 -27.60 -3.02 1.69
CA ILE A 190 -28.63 -4.03 1.44
C ILE A 190 -29.82 -3.35 0.76
N THR A 191 -30.21 -3.85 -0.41
CA THR A 191 -31.30 -3.27 -1.24
C THR A 191 -32.40 -4.25 -1.58
N THR A 192 -32.13 -5.56 -1.42
CA THR A 192 -33.02 -6.60 -1.95
C THR A 192 -33.13 -7.73 -0.94
N TYR A 193 -34.33 -8.28 -0.82
CA TYR A 193 -34.62 -9.56 -0.15
C TYR A 193 -34.84 -10.61 -1.22
N ARG A 194 -34.05 -11.66 -1.22
CA ARG A 194 -34.14 -12.79 -2.15
C ARG A 194 -34.82 -13.96 -1.46
N LEU A 195 -35.92 -14.44 -2.03
CA LEU A 195 -36.71 -15.53 -1.50
C LEU A 195 -36.40 -16.83 -2.23
N TYR A 196 -36.22 -17.88 -1.45
CA TYR A 196 -36.02 -19.27 -1.91
C TYR A 196 -37.05 -20.18 -1.32
N ARG A 197 -37.43 -21.24 -2.04
CA ARG A 197 -38.30 -22.28 -1.51
C ARG A 197 -37.96 -23.67 -2.06
N THR A 198 -38.47 -24.69 -1.39
CA THR A 198 -38.50 -26.06 -1.92
C THR A 198 -39.61 -26.21 -2.96
N ALA A 199 -39.47 -27.20 -3.83
CA ALA A 199 -40.62 -27.64 -4.67
C ALA A 199 -41.77 -28.13 -3.78
N SER A 200 -42.99 -28.01 -4.26
CA SER A 200 -44.20 -28.39 -3.52
C SER A 200 -44.23 -29.87 -3.14
N GLY A 201 -44.61 -30.16 -1.89
CA GLY A 201 -44.70 -31.50 -1.37
C GLY A 201 -43.37 -32.16 -0.98
N THR A 202 -42.24 -31.45 -1.07
CA THR A 202 -40.92 -31.98 -0.68
C THR A 202 -40.62 -31.70 0.79
N ALA A 203 -39.64 -32.42 1.36
CA ALA A 203 -39.20 -32.23 2.74
C ALA A 203 -38.35 -30.96 2.88
N GLY A 204 -38.29 -30.39 4.08
CA GLY A 204 -37.47 -29.21 4.38
C GLY A 204 -35.95 -29.42 4.30
N THR A 205 -35.50 -30.63 4.01
CA THR A 205 -34.10 -31.00 3.68
C THR A 205 -33.84 -30.99 2.17
N ALA A 206 -34.86 -30.71 1.34
CA ALA A 206 -34.70 -30.57 -0.10
C ALA A 206 -33.96 -29.28 -0.45
N GLU A 207 -33.51 -29.19 -1.69
CA GLU A 207 -32.85 -28.01 -2.21
C GLU A 207 -33.79 -26.81 -2.26
N PHE A 208 -33.31 -25.66 -1.83
CA PHE A 208 -34.02 -24.39 -1.89
C PHE A 208 -33.64 -23.66 -3.18
N LEU A 209 -34.60 -23.48 -4.06
CA LEU A 209 -34.47 -22.82 -5.35
C LEU A 209 -35.00 -21.39 -5.28
N LYS A 210 -34.37 -20.49 -6.01
CA LYS A 210 -34.75 -19.06 -6.04
C LYS A 210 -36.19 -18.93 -6.61
N VAL A 211 -37.03 -18.23 -5.86
CA VAL A 211 -38.39 -17.87 -6.25
C VAL A 211 -38.36 -16.49 -6.93
N LEU A 212 -37.90 -15.45 -6.20
CA LEU A 212 -37.96 -14.05 -6.62
C LEU A 212 -36.98 -13.18 -5.86
N ASP A 213 -36.78 -11.99 -6.38
CA ASP A 213 -36.15 -10.85 -5.68
C ASP A 213 -37.24 -9.81 -5.38
N ALA A 214 -37.26 -9.29 -4.16
CA ALA A 214 -38.17 -8.25 -3.73
C ALA A 214 -37.39 -7.06 -3.14
N THR A 215 -37.78 -5.84 -3.48
CA THR A 215 -37.25 -4.61 -2.88
C THR A 215 -38.24 -4.07 -1.86
N TRP A 216 -37.79 -3.28 -0.90
CA TRP A 216 -38.71 -2.58 -0.01
C TRP A 216 -39.42 -1.46 -0.75
N PHE A 217 -40.72 -1.31 -0.46
CA PHE A 217 -41.55 -0.29 -1.10
C PHE A 217 -41.01 1.12 -0.81
N ASN A 218 -40.88 1.92 -1.87
CA ASN A 218 -40.43 3.30 -1.78
C ASN A 218 -41.38 4.20 -2.57
N GLU A 219 -41.91 5.22 -1.93
CA GLU A 219 -42.86 6.18 -2.54
C GLU A 219 -42.26 6.98 -3.71
N THR A 220 -40.95 7.06 -3.82
CA THR A 220 -40.26 7.75 -4.92
C THR A 220 -40.07 6.88 -6.16
N THR A 221 -40.41 5.57 -6.08
CA THR A 221 -40.19 4.59 -7.14
C THR A 221 -41.50 4.19 -7.78
N ALA A 222 -41.52 4.12 -9.11
CA ALA A 222 -42.63 3.53 -9.86
C ALA A 222 -42.41 2.02 -10.03
N TYR A 223 -43.47 1.24 -9.92
CA TYR A 223 -43.43 -0.23 -10.04
C TYR A 223 -44.20 -0.71 -11.25
N ALA A 224 -43.61 -1.62 -12.02
CA ALA A 224 -44.21 -2.28 -13.15
C ALA A 224 -44.99 -3.53 -12.75
N VAL A 225 -45.91 -3.97 -13.58
CA VAL A 225 -46.62 -5.26 -13.38
C VAL A 225 -45.60 -6.38 -13.35
N GLY A 226 -45.64 -7.18 -12.28
CA GLY A 226 -44.72 -8.30 -12.04
C GLY A 226 -43.61 -8.03 -11.03
N ASP A 227 -43.35 -6.74 -10.67
CA ASP A 227 -42.38 -6.39 -9.65
C ASP A 227 -42.84 -6.90 -8.27
N TYR A 228 -41.89 -7.44 -7.51
CA TYR A 228 -42.15 -7.85 -6.14
C TYR A 228 -41.60 -6.82 -5.15
N VAL A 229 -42.46 -6.45 -4.19
CA VAL A 229 -42.13 -5.45 -3.17
C VAL A 229 -42.50 -5.95 -1.77
N ILE A 230 -41.79 -5.46 -0.78
CA ILE A 230 -42.08 -5.68 0.63
C ILE A 230 -42.65 -4.39 1.22
N TYR A 231 -43.87 -4.46 1.71
CA TYR A 231 -44.53 -3.35 2.41
C TYR A 231 -45.06 -3.83 3.76
N SER A 232 -44.75 -3.12 4.84
CA SER A 232 -45.09 -3.52 6.21
C SER A 232 -44.74 -5.00 6.47
N GLU A 233 -43.49 -5.39 6.17
CA GLU A 233 -42.92 -6.73 6.33
C GLU A 233 -43.65 -7.84 5.55
N THR A 234 -44.53 -7.54 4.62
CA THR A 234 -45.28 -8.49 3.83
C THR A 234 -44.93 -8.41 2.36
N LEU A 235 -44.80 -9.56 1.72
CA LEU A 235 -44.50 -9.68 0.28
C LEU A 235 -45.75 -9.38 -0.55
N TYR A 236 -45.56 -8.55 -1.57
CA TYR A 236 -46.58 -8.23 -2.58
C TYR A 236 -45.99 -8.27 -3.99
N LYS A 237 -46.85 -8.61 -4.96
CA LYS A 237 -46.58 -8.51 -6.38
C LYS A 237 -47.36 -7.35 -6.97
N CYS A 238 -46.74 -6.49 -7.74
CA CYS A 238 -47.43 -5.43 -8.47
C CYS A 238 -48.32 -6.07 -9.58
N SER A 239 -49.63 -5.91 -9.47
CA SER A 239 -50.63 -6.43 -10.40
C SER A 239 -51.12 -5.39 -11.40
N THR A 240 -50.96 -4.10 -11.05
CA THR A 240 -51.29 -2.95 -11.89
C THR A 240 -50.20 -1.93 -11.71
N ILE A 241 -49.76 -1.29 -12.80
CA ILE A 241 -48.70 -0.26 -12.76
C ILE A 241 -48.96 0.72 -11.62
N HIS A 242 -48.01 0.87 -10.72
CA HIS A 242 -48.04 1.80 -9.61
C HIS A 242 -47.08 2.97 -9.89
N PRO A 243 -47.57 4.21 -10.12
CA PRO A 243 -46.70 5.35 -10.27
C PRO A 243 -46.00 5.68 -8.95
N ALA A 244 -44.91 6.44 -8.99
CA ALA A 244 -44.27 6.94 -7.76
C ALA A 244 -45.33 7.69 -6.93
N GLY A 245 -45.47 7.32 -5.64
CA GLY A 245 -46.49 7.84 -4.74
C GLY A 245 -46.70 6.94 -3.52
N ALA A 246 -47.65 7.31 -2.67
CA ALA A 246 -48.00 6.56 -1.47
C ALA A 246 -48.55 5.15 -1.81
N TRP A 247 -48.39 4.22 -0.86
CA TRP A 247 -48.89 2.85 -1.02
C TRP A 247 -50.38 2.79 -1.36
N ASP A 248 -50.73 2.07 -2.45
CA ASP A 248 -52.12 1.75 -2.83
C ASP A 248 -52.28 0.24 -2.95
N ALA A 249 -52.98 -0.36 -1.97
CA ALA A 249 -53.21 -1.78 -1.94
C ALA A 249 -53.97 -2.36 -3.15
N GLY A 250 -54.69 -1.53 -3.89
CA GLY A 250 -55.40 -1.91 -5.12
C GLY A 250 -54.48 -2.28 -6.29
N HIS A 251 -53.23 -1.84 -6.23
CA HIS A 251 -52.24 -2.12 -7.27
C HIS A 251 -51.41 -3.37 -7.00
N PHE A 252 -51.57 -4.03 -5.83
CA PHE A 252 -50.69 -5.09 -5.42
C PHE A 252 -51.48 -6.34 -4.94
N THR A 253 -50.96 -7.53 -5.22
CA THR A 253 -51.47 -8.81 -4.74
C THR A 253 -50.48 -9.42 -3.75
N ALA A 254 -50.93 -9.83 -2.56
CA ALA A 254 -50.05 -10.38 -1.53
C ALA A 254 -49.61 -11.82 -1.85
N GLY A 255 -48.30 -12.10 -1.65
CA GLY A 255 -47.73 -13.43 -1.56
C GLY A 255 -46.95 -13.92 -2.78
N ASP A 256 -46.49 -15.18 -2.67
CA ASP A 256 -45.79 -15.96 -3.71
C ASP A 256 -46.81 -16.66 -4.62
N ASP A 257 -46.82 -16.24 -5.88
CA ASP A 257 -47.68 -16.83 -6.95
C ASP A 257 -46.85 -17.61 -7.99
N VAL A 258 -45.55 -17.83 -7.76
CA VAL A 258 -44.65 -18.54 -8.67
C VAL A 258 -44.96 -20.05 -8.65
N ASP A 259 -45.16 -20.64 -9.82
CA ASP A 259 -45.37 -22.10 -9.95
C ASP A 259 -44.03 -22.85 -9.80
N ASP A 260 -44.10 -24.16 -9.50
CA ASP A 260 -42.91 -24.99 -9.29
C ASP A 260 -42.02 -25.12 -10.55
N GLU A 261 -42.66 -25.06 -11.73
CA GLU A 261 -41.98 -25.13 -13.03
C GLU A 261 -41.25 -23.82 -13.40
N ASP A 262 -41.63 -22.73 -12.76
CA ASP A 262 -41.01 -21.39 -12.94
C ASP A 262 -39.91 -21.07 -11.92
N LEU A 263 -39.62 -22.00 -11.00
CA LEU A 263 -38.50 -21.83 -10.07
C LEU A 263 -37.18 -21.76 -10.82
N SER A 264 -36.35 -20.74 -10.47
CA SER A 264 -35.01 -20.59 -11.03
C SER A 264 -34.12 -21.79 -10.62
N ALA A 265 -33.17 -22.15 -11.48
CA ALA A 265 -32.12 -23.10 -11.14
C ALA A 265 -31.07 -22.56 -10.13
N VAL A 266 -31.22 -21.31 -9.68
CA VAL A 266 -30.32 -20.72 -8.69
C VAL A 266 -30.63 -21.31 -7.31
N VAL A 267 -29.63 -21.93 -6.71
CA VAL A 267 -29.70 -22.55 -5.39
C VAL A 267 -29.36 -21.54 -4.31
N CYS A 268 -30.06 -21.67 -3.16
CA CYS A 268 -29.81 -20.89 -1.98
C CYS A 268 -28.35 -20.99 -1.53
N PRO A 269 -27.72 -19.88 -1.09
CA PRO A 269 -26.36 -19.89 -0.55
C PRO A 269 -26.18 -20.86 0.62
N SER A 270 -24.93 -21.26 0.83
CA SER A 270 -24.58 -22.10 1.97
C SER A 270 -24.80 -21.38 3.29
N THR A 271 -25.29 -22.08 4.30
CA THR A 271 -25.37 -21.60 5.68
C THR A 271 -24.02 -21.35 6.33
N THR A 272 -22.91 -21.61 5.61
CA THR A 272 -21.55 -21.36 6.06
C THR A 272 -20.96 -20.04 5.56
N TRP A 273 -21.70 -19.24 4.78
CA TRP A 273 -21.23 -17.95 4.26
C TRP A 273 -21.27 -16.84 5.33
N GLU A 274 -20.52 -17.07 6.40
CA GLU A 274 -20.44 -16.12 7.51
C GLU A 274 -19.83 -14.79 7.09
N VAL A 275 -20.15 -13.73 7.83
CA VAL A 275 -19.51 -12.42 7.65
C VAL A 275 -18.03 -12.44 8.08
N PRO A 276 -17.18 -11.53 7.59
CA PRO A 276 -15.80 -11.40 8.04
C PRO A 276 -15.70 -11.22 9.56
N LEU A 277 -14.66 -11.78 10.18
CA LEU A 277 -14.42 -11.59 11.61
C LEU A 277 -14.10 -10.14 11.95
N THR A 278 -14.65 -9.66 13.05
CA THR A 278 -14.31 -8.35 13.61
C THR A 278 -12.84 -8.33 14.07
N GLY A 279 -12.14 -7.21 13.78
CA GLY A 279 -10.74 -7.05 14.15
C GLY A 279 -9.74 -7.82 13.29
N MET A 280 -10.17 -8.29 12.12
CA MET A 280 -9.29 -8.93 11.12
C MET A 280 -8.18 -7.98 10.68
N LYS A 281 -6.99 -8.52 10.45
CA LYS A 281 -5.77 -7.83 9.99
C LYS A 281 -5.07 -8.66 8.94
N GLY A 282 -4.05 -8.08 8.28
CA GLY A 282 -3.21 -8.77 7.31
C GLY A 282 -3.97 -9.18 6.05
N LEU A 283 -4.93 -8.35 5.63
CA LEU A 283 -5.75 -8.62 4.44
C LEU A 283 -4.86 -8.76 3.20
N GLY A 284 -5.12 -9.79 2.42
CA GLY A 284 -4.46 -10.04 1.15
C GLY A 284 -5.35 -10.87 0.23
N VAL A 285 -4.90 -11.06 -1.00
CA VAL A 285 -5.60 -11.81 -2.04
C VAL A 285 -4.70 -12.90 -2.62
N LEU A 286 -5.27 -14.06 -2.88
CA LEU A 286 -4.63 -15.15 -3.62
C LEU A 286 -5.03 -15.09 -5.11
N PRO A 287 -4.19 -15.63 -6.01
CA PRO A 287 -4.54 -15.74 -7.43
C PRO A 287 -5.83 -16.53 -7.71
N SER A 288 -6.29 -17.36 -6.77
CA SER A 288 -7.59 -18.05 -6.84
C SER A 288 -8.79 -17.12 -6.66
N GLY A 289 -8.59 -15.85 -6.34
CA GLY A 289 -9.64 -14.90 -6.00
C GLY A 289 -10.13 -15.01 -4.54
N ALA A 290 -9.53 -15.85 -3.71
CA ALA A 290 -9.82 -15.89 -2.28
C ALA A 290 -9.07 -14.79 -1.54
N LEU A 291 -9.77 -14.03 -0.70
CA LEU A 291 -9.14 -13.15 0.27
C LEU A 291 -8.67 -13.96 1.48
N PHE A 292 -7.64 -13.47 2.15
CA PHE A 292 -7.20 -14.02 3.43
C PHE A 292 -6.90 -12.88 4.40
N GLY A 293 -6.99 -13.18 5.69
CA GLY A 293 -6.65 -12.28 6.78
C GLY A 293 -6.54 -13.07 8.08
N PHE A 294 -6.14 -12.46 9.17
CA PHE A 294 -6.01 -13.14 10.45
C PHE A 294 -6.67 -12.39 11.60
N CYS A 295 -7.15 -13.15 12.59
CA CYS A 295 -7.55 -12.66 13.90
C CYS A 295 -6.79 -13.42 14.98
N ALA A 296 -6.06 -12.72 15.85
CA ALA A 296 -5.24 -13.31 16.90
C ALA A 296 -4.28 -14.39 16.36
N ASN A 297 -4.56 -15.66 16.61
CA ASN A 297 -3.76 -16.79 16.13
C ASN A 297 -4.45 -17.63 15.05
N GLU A 298 -5.49 -17.09 14.40
CA GLU A 298 -6.22 -17.77 13.33
C GLU A 298 -6.07 -17.06 12.00
N LEU A 299 -5.71 -17.79 10.95
CA LEU A 299 -5.79 -17.39 9.55
C LEU A 299 -7.17 -17.77 9.02
N CYS A 300 -7.81 -16.83 8.36
CA CYS A 300 -9.15 -16.99 7.76
C CYS A 300 -9.09 -16.77 6.26
N PHE A 301 -9.98 -17.44 5.51
CA PHE A 301 -10.12 -17.24 4.07
C PHE A 301 -11.56 -16.95 3.70
N SER A 302 -11.75 -16.11 2.67
CA SER A 302 -13.04 -15.98 2.00
C SER A 302 -13.28 -17.10 1.00
N ILE A 303 -14.51 -17.23 0.54
CA ILE A 303 -14.81 -17.99 -0.68
C ILE A 303 -14.18 -17.26 -1.87
N PRO A 304 -13.58 -17.98 -2.85
CA PRO A 304 -13.01 -17.36 -4.05
C PRO A 304 -14.02 -16.46 -4.78
N ASN A 305 -13.61 -15.24 -5.12
CA ASN A 305 -14.43 -14.20 -5.76
C ASN A 305 -15.71 -13.81 -4.99
N ARG A 306 -15.76 -14.11 -3.67
CA ARG A 306 -16.84 -13.69 -2.77
C ARG A 306 -16.26 -13.03 -1.52
N PRO A 307 -15.83 -11.79 -1.60
CA PRO A 307 -15.17 -11.07 -0.50
C PRO A 307 -16.03 -10.94 0.76
N HIS A 308 -17.34 -11.07 0.62
CA HIS A 308 -18.34 -10.96 1.69
C HIS A 308 -18.57 -12.26 2.48
N ALA A 309 -18.06 -13.43 2.02
CA ALA A 309 -18.36 -14.74 2.59
C ALA A 309 -17.10 -15.41 3.16
N TRP A 310 -17.05 -15.62 4.50
CA TRP A 310 -15.90 -16.14 5.26
C TRP A 310 -16.25 -17.35 6.13
N PRO A 311 -16.35 -18.55 5.55
CA PRO A 311 -16.73 -19.75 6.28
C PRO A 311 -15.83 -20.08 7.46
N SER A 312 -16.40 -20.43 8.62
CA SER A 312 -15.64 -20.90 9.77
C SER A 312 -14.80 -22.15 9.50
N GLY A 313 -15.26 -22.98 8.55
CA GLY A 313 -14.49 -24.15 8.07
C GLY A 313 -13.21 -23.80 7.31
N TYR A 314 -13.03 -22.56 6.89
CA TYR A 314 -11.82 -22.08 6.19
C TYR A 314 -10.83 -21.37 7.13
N ARG A 315 -10.91 -21.64 8.42
CA ARG A 315 -10.02 -21.06 9.45
C ARG A 315 -8.94 -22.06 9.86
N MET A 316 -7.75 -21.55 10.11
CA MET A 316 -6.60 -22.33 10.57
C MET A 316 -5.95 -21.68 11.78
N SER A 317 -5.86 -22.38 12.91
CA SER A 317 -5.23 -21.89 14.14
C SER A 317 -3.73 -22.19 14.18
N PHE A 318 -2.96 -21.31 14.81
CA PHE A 318 -1.51 -21.46 15.03
C PHE A 318 -1.17 -21.47 16.52
N PRO A 319 0.00 -22.04 16.90
CA PRO A 319 0.42 -22.08 18.32
C PRO A 319 0.71 -20.73 18.95
N PHE A 320 1.08 -19.72 18.13
CA PHE A 320 1.39 -18.36 18.53
C PHE A 320 0.54 -17.35 17.78
N ASP A 321 0.37 -16.17 18.37
CA ASP A 321 -0.30 -15.06 17.71
C ASP A 321 0.34 -14.76 16.36
N VAL A 322 -0.48 -14.55 15.36
CA VAL A 322 -0.06 -14.07 14.04
C VAL A 322 0.23 -12.58 14.15
N VAL A 323 1.36 -12.16 13.56
CA VAL A 323 1.76 -10.75 13.49
C VAL A 323 1.46 -10.18 12.12
N ALA A 324 1.73 -10.94 11.06
CA ALA A 324 1.46 -10.52 9.69
C ALA A 324 1.20 -11.74 8.79
N THR A 325 0.47 -11.51 7.72
CA THR A 325 0.23 -12.48 6.64
C THR A 325 0.53 -11.82 5.30
N LYS A 326 1.18 -12.53 4.40
CA LYS A 326 1.49 -12.05 3.04
C LYS A 326 1.37 -13.17 2.03
N ALA A 327 0.87 -12.83 0.84
CA ALA A 327 0.86 -13.76 -0.28
C ALA A 327 2.28 -14.01 -0.81
N CYS A 328 2.57 -15.25 -1.18
CA CYS A 328 3.78 -15.68 -1.87
C CYS A 328 3.37 -16.65 -2.99
N GLY A 329 3.14 -16.12 -4.20
CA GLY A 329 2.51 -16.88 -5.27
C GLY A 329 1.11 -17.35 -4.88
N SER A 330 0.85 -18.66 -4.96
CA SER A 330 -0.42 -19.28 -4.55
C SER A 330 -0.48 -19.65 -3.06
N SER A 331 0.55 -19.36 -2.29
CA SER A 331 0.66 -19.68 -0.86
C SER A 331 0.53 -18.43 -0.01
N VAL A 332 0.20 -18.59 1.28
CA VAL A 332 0.23 -17.54 2.28
C VAL A 332 1.35 -17.82 3.27
N ILE A 333 2.24 -16.85 3.45
CA ILE A 333 3.22 -16.87 4.53
C ILE A 333 2.58 -16.25 5.76
N VAL A 334 2.56 -17.02 6.85
CA VAL A 334 2.01 -16.63 8.14
C VAL A 334 3.15 -16.38 9.11
N LEU A 335 3.34 -15.13 9.47
CA LEU A 335 4.40 -14.67 10.36
C LEU A 335 3.85 -14.56 11.78
N THR A 336 4.43 -15.32 12.69
CA THR A 336 3.95 -15.38 14.08
C THR A 336 4.97 -14.80 15.06
N LYS A 337 4.59 -14.67 16.32
CA LYS A 337 5.51 -14.37 17.44
C LYS A 337 6.50 -15.52 17.73
N GLY A 338 6.36 -16.66 17.07
CA GLY A 338 7.25 -17.80 17.11
C GLY A 338 7.78 -18.14 15.71
N ASN A 339 7.73 -19.42 15.32
CA ASN A 339 8.11 -19.85 13.99
C ASN A 339 7.13 -19.36 12.92
N PRO A 340 7.60 -18.99 11.73
CA PRO A 340 6.74 -18.73 10.59
C PRO A 340 6.17 -20.02 10.00
N TYR A 341 5.09 -19.88 9.23
CA TYR A 341 4.42 -20.98 8.54
C TYR A 341 4.19 -20.62 7.08
N ILE A 342 4.18 -21.64 6.22
CA ILE A 342 3.65 -21.56 4.86
C ILE A 342 2.32 -22.31 4.81
N VAL A 343 1.29 -21.67 4.28
CA VAL A 343 -0.04 -22.24 4.03
C VAL A 343 -0.22 -22.31 2.53
N TYR A 344 -0.48 -23.50 2.03
CA TYR A 344 -0.55 -23.81 0.61
C TYR A 344 -1.71 -24.74 0.29
N GLY A 345 -2.22 -24.63 -0.93
CA GLY A 345 -3.36 -25.41 -1.42
C GLY A 345 -3.95 -24.74 -2.65
N THR A 346 -4.90 -25.40 -3.28
CA THR A 346 -5.60 -24.90 -4.48
C THR A 346 -6.92 -24.20 -4.18
N HIS A 347 -7.54 -24.56 -3.06
CA HIS A 347 -8.81 -24.00 -2.61
C HIS A 347 -8.79 -23.82 -1.08
N PRO A 348 -9.42 -22.78 -0.52
CA PRO A 348 -9.46 -22.52 0.94
C PRO A 348 -9.86 -23.73 1.78
N GLU A 349 -10.78 -24.57 1.31
CA GLU A 349 -11.21 -25.78 1.98
C GLU A 349 -10.10 -26.84 2.16
N ASN A 350 -9.13 -26.88 1.24
CA ASN A 350 -8.06 -27.89 1.19
C ASN A 350 -6.68 -27.32 1.51
N MET A 351 -6.62 -26.12 2.09
CA MET A 351 -5.36 -25.52 2.50
C MET A 351 -4.67 -26.35 3.60
N GLN A 352 -3.37 -26.50 3.46
CA GLN A 352 -2.51 -27.15 4.43
C GLN A 352 -1.47 -26.19 4.97
N LYS A 353 -1.11 -26.32 6.24
CA LYS A 353 -0.06 -25.53 6.88
C LYS A 353 1.18 -26.37 7.13
N LYS A 354 2.36 -25.81 6.88
CA LYS A 354 3.65 -26.37 7.21
C LYS A 354 4.46 -25.35 8.00
N GLN A 355 4.98 -25.76 9.14
CA GLN A 355 5.92 -24.92 9.89
C GLN A 355 7.24 -24.81 9.12
N ILE A 356 7.78 -23.61 9.07
CA ILE A 356 9.11 -23.34 8.54
C ILE A 356 10.11 -23.59 9.68
N ASP A 357 11.08 -24.45 9.44
CA ASP A 357 12.10 -24.84 10.45
C ASP A 357 13.18 -23.76 10.59
N ALA A 358 12.75 -22.59 11.04
CA ALA A 358 13.62 -21.44 11.32
C ALA A 358 12.95 -20.57 12.38
N PHE A 359 13.65 -20.34 13.50
CA PHE A 359 13.14 -19.52 14.59
C PHE A 359 13.45 -18.04 14.34
N TYR A 360 12.63 -17.41 13.50
CA TYR A 360 12.69 -15.96 13.22
C TYR A 360 11.33 -15.30 13.49
N PRO A 361 11.03 -14.98 14.77
CA PRO A 361 9.77 -14.29 15.11
C PRO A 361 9.63 -12.96 14.40
N CYS A 362 8.45 -12.68 13.89
CA CYS A 362 8.12 -11.37 13.30
C CYS A 362 7.90 -10.34 14.42
N ILE A 363 8.52 -9.17 14.30
CA ILE A 363 8.46 -8.11 15.33
C ILE A 363 7.66 -6.88 14.91
N SER A 364 7.38 -6.71 13.62
CA SER A 364 6.60 -5.58 13.09
C SER A 364 5.70 -6.04 11.95
N LYS A 365 4.38 -5.82 12.07
CA LYS A 365 3.41 -6.12 11.00
C LYS A 365 3.71 -5.32 9.73
N ARG A 366 3.98 -4.02 9.90
CA ARG A 366 4.21 -3.09 8.80
C ARG A 366 5.54 -3.32 8.06
N SER A 367 6.41 -4.15 8.61
CA SER A 367 7.67 -4.53 7.96
C SER A 367 7.53 -5.67 6.95
N ALA A 368 6.43 -6.42 7.01
CA ALA A 368 6.20 -7.55 6.14
C ALA A 368 5.76 -7.10 4.75
N VAL A 369 6.52 -7.48 3.73
CA VAL A 369 6.26 -7.13 2.33
C VAL A 369 6.38 -8.35 1.43
N SER A 370 5.51 -8.44 0.42
CA SER A 370 5.60 -9.45 -0.64
C SER A 370 6.47 -8.92 -1.78
N ALA A 371 7.31 -9.79 -2.31
CA ALA A 371 8.12 -9.55 -3.51
C ALA A 371 8.09 -10.79 -4.39
N GLN A 372 8.56 -10.67 -5.63
CA GLN A 372 8.66 -11.80 -6.56
C GLN A 372 9.51 -12.94 -5.97
N GLU A 373 10.54 -12.61 -5.21
CA GLU A 373 11.50 -13.55 -4.62
C GLU A 373 11.04 -14.18 -3.31
N GLY A 374 9.90 -13.77 -2.77
CA GLY A 374 9.35 -14.24 -1.51
C GLY A 374 8.80 -13.14 -0.62
N VAL A 375 8.62 -13.44 0.66
CA VAL A 375 8.15 -12.51 1.68
C VAL A 375 9.31 -12.07 2.54
N PHE A 376 9.49 -10.75 2.68
CA PHE A 376 10.48 -10.13 3.55
C PHE A 376 9.81 -9.57 4.80
N TYR A 377 10.46 -9.70 5.94
CA TYR A 377 9.96 -9.15 7.20
C TYR A 377 11.09 -9.00 8.24
N LEU A 378 10.85 -8.20 9.26
CA LEU A 378 11.83 -7.96 10.31
C LEU A 378 11.70 -8.94 11.46
N SER A 379 12.86 -9.46 11.87
CA SER A 379 13.07 -10.21 13.11
C SER A 379 14.08 -9.49 14.00
N LYS A 380 14.24 -9.95 15.23
CA LYS A 380 15.30 -9.47 16.14
C LYS A 380 16.71 -9.73 15.60
N GLU A 381 16.85 -10.72 14.72
CA GLU A 381 18.11 -11.16 14.12
C GLU A 381 18.47 -10.42 12.82
N GLY A 382 17.55 -9.62 12.27
CA GLY A 382 17.74 -8.91 11.01
C GLY A 382 16.52 -8.96 10.10
N LEU A 383 16.73 -8.66 8.82
CA LEU A 383 15.74 -8.82 7.77
C LEU A 383 15.74 -10.26 7.27
N ILE A 384 14.57 -10.90 7.36
CA ILE A 384 14.38 -12.30 6.98
C ILE A 384 13.63 -12.37 5.66
N ARG A 385 14.04 -13.26 4.78
CA ARG A 385 13.34 -13.65 3.55
C ARG A 385 12.82 -15.06 3.68
N ILE A 386 11.56 -15.26 3.33
CA ILE A 386 10.96 -16.60 3.13
C ILE A 386 10.62 -16.72 1.64
N ALA A 387 11.24 -17.68 0.97
CA ALA A 387 10.98 -17.98 -0.43
C ALA A 387 9.71 -18.84 -0.60
N SER A 388 9.23 -18.98 -1.84
CA SER A 388 8.02 -19.74 -2.17
C SER A 388 8.09 -21.23 -1.86
N ASP A 389 9.29 -21.81 -1.74
CA ASP A 389 9.53 -23.19 -1.31
C ASP A 389 9.50 -23.36 0.22
N GLY A 390 9.35 -22.26 0.97
CA GLY A 390 9.38 -22.22 2.43
C GLY A 390 10.79 -22.17 3.02
N SER A 391 11.84 -21.98 2.22
CA SER A 391 13.19 -21.75 2.74
C SER A 391 13.27 -20.34 3.37
N ALA A 392 13.88 -20.27 4.56
CA ALA A 392 14.07 -19.01 5.28
C ALA A 392 15.56 -18.65 5.32
N SER A 393 15.89 -17.38 5.10
CA SER A 393 17.25 -16.87 5.17
C SER A 393 17.27 -15.47 5.79
N ASN A 394 18.30 -15.20 6.61
CA ASN A 394 18.59 -13.86 7.11
C ASN A 394 19.47 -13.15 6.08
N VAL A 395 18.88 -12.18 5.36
CA VAL A 395 19.57 -11.48 4.25
C VAL A 395 20.57 -10.43 4.74
N THR A 396 20.46 -9.98 5.97
CA THR A 396 21.40 -9.03 6.61
C THR A 396 22.51 -9.70 7.41
N PHE A 397 22.53 -11.04 7.49
CA PHE A 397 23.47 -11.78 8.36
C PHE A 397 24.94 -11.48 8.07
N GLU A 398 25.32 -11.28 6.81
CA GLU A 398 26.70 -10.97 6.43
C GLU A 398 27.08 -9.50 6.66
N ILE A 399 26.08 -8.61 6.74
CA ILE A 399 26.24 -7.14 6.76
C ILE A 399 26.19 -6.59 8.19
N LEU A 400 25.24 -7.09 9.01
CA LEU A 400 24.91 -6.54 10.32
C LEU A 400 25.01 -7.58 11.43
N ASN A 401 25.48 -7.14 12.60
CA ASN A 401 25.30 -7.89 13.84
C ASN A 401 23.93 -7.54 14.47
N PRO A 402 23.37 -8.39 15.34
CA PRO A 402 22.14 -8.06 16.07
C PRO A 402 22.23 -6.79 16.94
N SER A 403 23.42 -6.40 17.38
CA SER A 403 23.64 -5.11 18.09
C SER A 403 23.46 -3.92 17.18
N ASP A 404 24.06 -3.96 15.99
CA ASP A 404 23.99 -2.88 15.00
C ASP A 404 22.58 -2.78 14.43
N TRP A 405 21.89 -3.93 14.28
CA TRP A 405 20.50 -3.98 13.85
C TRP A 405 19.55 -3.22 14.77
N LYS A 406 19.79 -3.23 16.08
CA LYS A 406 18.97 -2.52 17.07
C LYS A 406 19.03 -1.00 16.92
N GLU A 407 20.12 -0.45 16.40
CA GLU A 407 20.30 0.98 16.17
C GLU A 407 19.29 1.53 15.14
N TYR A 408 18.77 0.68 14.25
CA TYR A 408 17.74 1.03 13.29
C TYR A 408 16.30 0.83 13.81
N HIS A 409 16.10 0.67 15.11
CA HIS A 409 14.79 0.53 15.76
C HIS A 409 13.79 -0.40 15.04
N PRO A 410 14.12 -1.67 14.76
CA PRO A 410 13.34 -2.53 13.88
C PRO A 410 11.91 -2.81 14.36
N THR A 411 11.59 -2.56 15.65
CA THR A 411 10.22 -2.69 16.18
C THR A 411 9.27 -1.59 15.74
N THR A 412 9.80 -0.41 15.37
CA THR A 412 9.03 0.72 14.87
C THR A 412 9.06 0.83 13.36
N MET A 413 9.91 0.01 12.72
CA MET A 413 10.16 0.07 11.29
C MET A 413 8.98 -0.49 10.50
N HIS A 414 8.64 0.20 9.43
CA HIS A 414 7.79 -0.28 8.36
C HIS A 414 8.56 -0.27 7.05
N GLY A 415 8.13 -1.05 6.07
CA GLY A 415 8.90 -1.23 4.86
C GLY A 415 8.09 -1.35 3.59
N ALA A 416 8.78 -1.16 2.49
CA ALA A 416 8.33 -1.42 1.13
C ALA A 416 9.40 -2.18 0.35
N PHE A 417 8.96 -2.90 -0.68
CA PHE A 417 9.85 -3.54 -1.64
C PHE A 417 9.70 -2.84 -2.99
N TYR A 418 10.80 -2.28 -3.49
CA TYR A 418 10.80 -1.51 -4.72
C TYR A 418 12.11 -1.72 -5.48
N HIS A 419 12.04 -2.06 -6.77
CA HIS A 419 13.20 -2.30 -7.65
C HIS A 419 14.27 -3.19 -7.01
N ASP A 420 13.86 -4.38 -6.54
CA ASP A 420 14.72 -5.39 -5.91
C ASP A 420 15.45 -4.92 -4.64
N LYS A 421 14.90 -3.92 -3.98
CA LYS A 421 15.42 -3.36 -2.73
C LYS A 421 14.34 -3.31 -1.65
N TYR A 422 14.75 -3.55 -0.42
CA TYR A 422 13.93 -3.30 0.75
C TYR A 422 14.21 -1.90 1.28
N PHE A 423 13.18 -1.07 1.33
CA PHE A 423 13.18 0.23 1.98
C PHE A 423 12.53 0.08 3.35
N GLY A 424 13.23 0.44 4.41
CA GLY A 424 12.71 0.44 5.77
C GLY A 424 12.79 1.83 6.37
N PHE A 425 11.69 2.33 6.95
CA PHE A 425 11.65 3.62 7.63
C PHE A 425 11.35 3.41 9.11
N TYR A 426 12.11 4.07 9.98
CA TYR A 426 11.99 3.94 11.43
C TYR A 426 11.93 5.29 12.11
N LYS A 427 11.24 5.32 13.26
CA LYS A 427 11.17 6.50 14.14
C LYS A 427 11.09 6.05 15.59
N SER A 428 11.99 6.59 16.42
CA SER A 428 12.02 6.35 17.87
C SER A 428 12.39 7.65 18.59
N GLY A 429 11.40 8.36 19.06
CA GLY A 429 11.59 9.69 19.62
C GLY A 429 12.09 10.69 18.57
N ALA A 430 13.28 11.26 18.79
CA ALA A 430 13.95 12.17 17.86
C ALA A 430 14.82 11.44 16.82
N ASP A 431 15.05 10.14 17.00
CA ASP A 431 15.85 9.33 16.07
C ASP A 431 14.92 8.79 14.98
N GLU A 432 15.07 9.30 13.77
CA GLU A 432 14.27 8.92 12.62
C GLU A 432 15.12 8.84 11.35
N GLY A 433 14.74 7.96 10.44
CA GLY A 433 15.44 7.77 9.18
C GLY A 433 14.96 6.55 8.42
N GLY A 434 15.78 6.14 7.46
CA GLY A 434 15.51 4.96 6.67
C GLY A 434 16.76 4.15 6.37
N ILE A 435 16.53 2.94 5.88
CA ILE A 435 17.55 2.03 5.34
C ILE A 435 17.13 1.53 3.97
N VAL A 436 18.10 1.33 3.11
CA VAL A 436 17.92 0.67 1.81
C VAL A 436 18.83 -0.56 1.78
N ILE A 437 18.23 -1.73 1.54
CA ILE A 437 18.96 -2.99 1.42
C ILE A 437 18.79 -3.51 0.00
N ASP A 438 19.87 -3.51 -0.76
CA ASP A 438 19.96 -4.09 -2.09
C ASP A 438 20.47 -5.53 -1.97
N PHE A 439 19.64 -6.50 -2.30
CA PHE A 439 19.98 -7.93 -2.13
C PHE A 439 20.93 -8.44 -3.21
N GLY A 440 20.80 -7.93 -4.43
CA GLY A 440 21.63 -8.34 -5.57
C GLY A 440 23.10 -8.02 -5.34
N ASN A 441 23.35 -6.82 -4.83
CA ASN A 441 24.69 -6.29 -4.59
C ASN A 441 25.17 -6.45 -3.14
N LYS A 442 24.30 -6.92 -2.21
CA LYS A 442 24.55 -7.00 -0.76
C LYS A 442 24.96 -5.63 -0.18
N ILE A 443 24.27 -4.59 -0.60
CA ILE A 443 24.55 -3.21 -0.20
C ILE A 443 23.51 -2.77 0.84
N LEU A 444 24.00 -2.18 1.93
CA LEU A 444 23.20 -1.43 2.89
C LEU A 444 23.60 0.06 2.79
N SER A 445 22.62 0.94 2.66
CA SER A 445 22.77 2.38 2.80
C SER A 445 21.70 2.94 3.72
N THR A 446 21.96 4.09 4.33
CA THR A 446 21.01 4.77 5.20
C THR A 446 20.36 5.96 4.47
N LEU A 447 19.15 6.32 4.90
CA LEU A 447 18.44 7.51 4.43
C LEU A 447 18.23 8.46 5.60
N THR A 448 18.42 9.75 5.35
CA THR A 448 18.18 10.81 6.33
C THR A 448 16.73 11.29 6.37
N ILE A 449 15.88 10.75 5.52
CA ILE A 449 14.45 11.06 5.45
C ILE A 449 13.64 9.97 6.14
N TYR A 450 12.48 10.36 6.65
CA TYR A 450 11.49 9.47 7.25
C TYR A 450 10.15 9.58 6.52
N ALA A 451 9.50 8.44 6.28
CA ALA A 451 8.13 8.37 5.80
C ALA A 451 7.22 7.78 6.88
N TYR A 452 6.05 8.33 7.07
CA TYR A 452 5.03 7.85 8.04
C TYR A 452 4.33 6.58 7.55
N ALA A 453 4.12 6.49 6.24
CA ALA A 453 3.61 5.32 5.55
C ALA A 453 4.20 5.26 4.13
N CYS A 454 4.14 4.10 3.52
CA CYS A 454 4.60 3.89 2.16
C CYS A 454 3.66 2.94 1.42
N HIS A 455 3.57 3.14 0.10
CA HIS A 455 2.76 2.33 -0.80
C HIS A 455 3.50 2.13 -2.12
N VAL A 456 3.55 0.89 -2.60
CA VAL A 456 4.03 0.55 -3.94
C VAL A 456 2.84 0.04 -4.75
N THR A 457 2.57 0.66 -5.89
CA THR A 457 1.49 0.23 -6.78
C THR A 457 1.86 -1.07 -7.48
N ALA A 458 0.87 -1.95 -7.65
CA ALA A 458 1.09 -3.23 -8.34
C ALA A 458 1.07 -3.07 -9.87
N GLU A 459 0.47 -2.00 -10.39
CA GLU A 459 0.26 -1.77 -11.82
C GLU A 459 1.45 -1.10 -12.47
N ASP A 460 1.88 0.03 -11.91
CA ASP A 460 2.94 0.87 -12.48
C ASP A 460 4.27 0.69 -11.76
N ALA A 461 4.27 -0.05 -10.65
CA ALA A 461 5.40 -0.21 -9.75
C ALA A 461 5.95 1.14 -9.22
N ASP A 462 5.09 2.14 -9.08
CA ASP A 462 5.45 3.42 -8.50
C ASP A 462 5.53 3.33 -6.97
N PHE A 463 6.44 4.09 -6.39
CA PHE A 463 6.67 4.09 -4.96
C PHE A 463 6.30 5.43 -4.34
N TYR A 464 5.31 5.43 -3.46
CA TYR A 464 4.76 6.60 -2.80
C TYR A 464 5.02 6.61 -1.29
N LEU A 465 5.26 7.79 -0.77
CA LEU A 465 5.60 8.04 0.62
C LEU A 465 4.65 9.09 1.22
N ALA A 466 4.13 8.83 2.41
CA ALA A 466 3.50 9.87 3.24
C ALA A 466 4.60 10.54 4.07
N MET A 467 4.88 11.80 3.81
CA MET A 467 5.95 12.56 4.44
C MET A 467 5.47 13.91 4.93
N GLN A 468 6.26 14.55 5.78
CA GLN A 468 6.05 15.97 6.09
C GLN A 468 6.21 16.82 4.83
N ASP A 469 5.35 17.82 4.71
CA ASP A 469 5.46 18.83 3.66
C ASP A 469 6.66 19.76 3.93
N GLU A 470 7.07 20.50 2.94
CA GLU A 470 8.09 21.53 3.11
C GLU A 470 7.51 22.70 3.91
N ILE A 471 8.30 23.24 4.82
CA ILE A 471 7.90 24.35 5.66
C ILE A 471 8.35 25.63 4.99
N ASP A 472 7.44 26.59 4.86
CA ASP A 472 7.82 27.97 4.64
C ASP A 472 8.48 28.51 5.93
N GLU A 473 9.80 28.69 5.91
CA GLU A 473 10.57 29.13 7.08
C GLU A 473 10.16 30.54 7.56
N ASP A 474 9.63 31.36 6.65
CA ASP A 474 9.17 32.71 6.95
C ASP A 474 7.78 32.73 7.62
N ASN A 475 6.99 31.66 7.42
CA ASN A 475 5.65 31.55 8.00
C ASN A 475 5.31 30.07 8.37
N PRO A 476 6.02 29.49 9.36
CA PRO A 476 5.84 28.08 9.71
C PRO A 476 4.42 27.84 10.26
N PRO A 477 3.72 26.79 9.76
CA PRO A 477 2.42 26.41 10.29
C PRO A 477 2.56 25.85 11.72
N GLU A 478 1.51 25.96 12.53
CA GLU A 478 1.46 25.43 13.90
C GLU A 478 1.70 23.90 13.94
N THR A 479 1.24 23.20 12.91
CA THR A 479 1.52 21.78 12.65
C THR A 479 1.93 21.59 11.21
N ILE A 480 3.04 20.87 10.98
CA ILE A 480 3.50 20.58 9.63
C ILE A 480 2.52 19.61 8.97
N PRO A 481 1.90 19.98 7.84
CA PRO A 481 1.00 19.10 7.12
C PRO A 481 1.76 17.91 6.54
N LEU A 482 1.04 16.83 6.31
CA LEU A 482 1.55 15.68 5.57
C LEU A 482 1.16 15.78 4.10
N CYS A 483 1.96 15.18 3.25
CA CYS A 483 1.71 15.08 1.81
C CYS A 483 2.13 13.71 1.28
N VAL A 484 1.57 13.33 0.15
CA VAL A 484 2.05 12.21 -0.65
C VAL A 484 3.17 12.71 -1.54
N LYS A 485 4.30 12.03 -1.47
CA LYS A 485 5.45 12.25 -2.36
C LYS A 485 5.77 10.97 -3.13
N GLU A 486 6.11 11.12 -4.40
CA GLU A 486 6.63 10.03 -5.22
C GLU A 486 8.13 9.89 -5.00
N TRP A 487 8.61 8.65 -4.80
CA TRP A 487 10.03 8.37 -4.62
C TRP A 487 10.82 8.74 -5.87
N GLU A 488 11.91 9.50 -5.70
CA GLU A 488 12.71 10.07 -6.81
C GLU A 488 11.92 10.96 -7.79
N GLY A 489 10.71 11.42 -7.42
CA GLY A 489 9.83 12.21 -8.30
C GLY A 489 10.21 13.68 -8.46
N ASP A 490 11.22 14.17 -7.74
CA ASP A 490 11.75 15.52 -7.90
C ASP A 490 13.04 15.46 -8.73
N ASP A 491 12.90 15.56 -10.04
CA ASP A 491 14.00 15.49 -10.97
C ASP A 491 15.02 16.62 -10.71
N TYR A 492 16.31 16.25 -10.73
CA TYR A 492 17.45 17.13 -10.55
C TYR A 492 17.64 17.71 -9.14
N ASN A 493 16.72 17.48 -8.20
CA ASN A 493 16.90 17.80 -6.79
C ASN A 493 17.29 16.53 -6.02
N TYR A 494 18.38 16.59 -5.28
CA TYR A 494 19.02 15.42 -4.69
C TYR A 494 19.02 15.51 -3.16
N LEU A 495 18.94 14.34 -2.52
CA LEU A 495 19.25 14.21 -1.11
C LEU A 495 20.75 14.46 -0.89
N ALA A 496 21.11 15.08 0.23
CA ALA A 496 22.52 15.28 0.58
C ALA A 496 23.21 13.92 0.79
N ALA A 497 23.95 13.46 -0.20
CA ALA A 497 24.64 12.18 -0.13
C ALA A 497 26.01 12.30 0.52
N LYS A 498 26.37 11.28 1.31
CA LYS A 498 27.65 11.20 2.01
C LYS A 498 28.16 9.76 2.00
N TRP A 499 29.38 9.60 1.54
CA TRP A 499 30.06 8.30 1.49
C TRP A 499 31.45 8.41 2.09
N LYS A 500 31.81 7.52 3.03
CA LYS A 500 33.14 7.46 3.65
C LYS A 500 33.76 6.09 3.44
N SER A 501 34.97 6.07 2.86
CA SER A 501 35.71 4.85 2.56
C SER A 501 36.08 4.03 3.82
N LYS A 502 36.51 2.80 3.61
CA LYS A 502 37.27 2.06 4.64
C LYS A 502 38.46 2.86 5.15
N LYS A 503 39.00 2.41 6.26
CA LYS A 503 40.27 2.89 6.79
C LYS A 503 41.43 2.10 6.17
N PHE A 504 42.17 2.73 5.25
CA PHE A 504 43.36 2.14 4.61
C PHE A 504 44.54 2.21 5.56
N THR A 505 44.97 1.08 6.11
CA THR A 505 46.10 0.99 7.02
C THR A 505 47.36 0.58 6.23
N LEU A 506 48.43 1.34 6.40
CA LEU A 506 49.71 1.16 5.72
C LEU A 506 50.81 0.70 6.69
N ASP A 507 51.76 -0.10 6.23
CA ASP A 507 52.86 -0.63 7.03
C ASP A 507 53.82 0.45 7.52
N SER A 508 53.86 1.61 6.89
CA SER A 508 54.70 2.74 7.26
C SER A 508 54.01 4.08 7.01
N GLY A 509 54.39 5.08 7.75
CA GLY A 509 53.88 6.44 7.57
C GLY A 509 54.24 7.00 6.18
N ILE A 510 53.26 7.22 5.36
CA ILE A 510 53.38 7.80 4.00
C ILE A 510 52.70 9.16 3.93
N ASN A 511 53.18 10.01 3.03
CA ASN A 511 52.47 11.23 2.64
C ASN A 511 51.96 11.09 1.21
N PHE A 512 50.65 11.15 1.01
CA PHE A 512 50.04 11.29 -0.30
C PHE A 512 50.00 12.76 -0.68
N SER A 513 50.49 13.09 -1.87
CA SER A 513 50.67 14.47 -2.32
C SER A 513 49.66 14.92 -3.38
N ALA A 514 48.92 13.97 -3.96
CA ALA A 514 47.95 14.27 -5.01
C ALA A 514 46.72 13.36 -4.92
N ALA A 515 45.58 13.88 -5.31
CA ALA A 515 44.34 13.16 -5.47
C ALA A 515 43.67 13.45 -6.83
N ARG A 516 42.83 12.55 -7.27
CA ARG A 516 42.00 12.69 -8.46
C ARG A 516 40.65 12.03 -8.22
N ILE A 517 39.58 12.70 -8.67
CA ILE A 517 38.22 12.16 -8.68
C ILE A 517 37.83 12.00 -10.15
N ILE A 518 37.30 10.84 -10.52
CA ILE A 518 36.75 10.58 -11.84
C ILE A 518 35.24 10.60 -11.68
N MET A 519 34.61 11.57 -12.33
CA MET A 519 33.18 11.86 -12.25
C MET A 519 32.47 11.52 -13.55
N ASP A 520 31.15 11.54 -13.55
CA ASP A 520 30.35 11.53 -14.76
C ASP A 520 30.24 12.98 -15.30
N SER A 521 31.12 13.32 -16.23
CA SER A 521 31.18 14.66 -16.81
C SER A 521 29.97 15.00 -17.69
N GLU A 522 29.33 14.00 -18.28
CA GLU A 522 28.14 14.19 -19.10
C GLU A 522 26.95 14.60 -18.21
N PHE A 523 26.78 13.91 -17.10
CA PHE A 523 25.78 14.26 -16.08
C PHE A 523 26.00 15.70 -15.56
N TYR A 524 27.25 16.06 -15.21
CA TYR A 524 27.58 17.40 -14.73
C TYR A 524 27.22 18.49 -15.75
N ASN A 525 27.56 18.30 -17.02
CA ASN A 525 27.25 19.25 -18.08
C ASN A 525 25.74 19.38 -18.31
N THR A 526 25.00 18.29 -18.19
CA THR A 526 23.52 18.31 -18.30
C THR A 526 22.90 19.15 -17.18
N VAL A 527 23.31 18.91 -15.94
CA VAL A 527 22.81 19.68 -14.79
C VAL A 527 23.17 21.17 -14.92
N LEU A 528 24.38 21.48 -15.34
CA LEU A 528 24.80 22.87 -15.57
C LEU A 528 23.95 23.57 -16.65
N ALA A 529 23.68 22.88 -17.75
CA ALA A 529 22.84 23.42 -18.82
C ALA A 529 21.41 23.70 -18.36
N LEU A 530 20.84 22.84 -17.50
CA LEU A 530 19.51 23.05 -16.93
C LEU A 530 19.47 24.29 -16.03
N VAL A 531 20.50 24.54 -15.24
CA VAL A 531 20.57 25.74 -14.38
C VAL A 531 20.72 27.01 -15.21
N GLU A 532 21.55 26.97 -16.24
CA GLU A 532 21.66 28.10 -17.17
C GLU A 532 20.29 28.36 -17.84
N TYR A 533 19.53 27.31 -18.14
CA TYR A 533 18.18 27.43 -18.67
C TYR A 533 17.17 27.98 -17.64
N ASP A 534 17.23 27.52 -16.40
CA ASP A 534 16.37 28.05 -15.32
C ASP A 534 16.65 29.54 -15.03
N ALA A 535 17.93 29.95 -15.09
CA ALA A 535 18.29 31.35 -15.00
C ALA A 535 17.70 32.18 -16.18
N TYR A 536 17.78 31.66 -17.40
CA TYR A 536 17.14 32.28 -18.55
C TYR A 536 15.62 32.40 -18.38
N ILE A 537 14.94 31.34 -17.87
CA ILE A 537 13.50 31.38 -17.58
C ILE A 537 13.17 32.46 -16.55
N ALA A 538 13.98 32.56 -15.48
CA ALA A 538 13.76 33.57 -14.45
C ALA A 538 13.86 34.98 -15.02
N ASP A 539 14.87 35.26 -15.84
CA ASP A 539 15.05 36.53 -16.52
C ASP A 539 13.90 36.83 -17.50
N TYR A 540 13.50 35.84 -18.31
CA TYR A 540 12.38 35.95 -19.24
C TYR A 540 11.07 36.28 -18.51
N ASN A 541 10.74 35.55 -17.44
CA ASN A 541 9.56 35.80 -16.65
C ASN A 541 9.59 37.19 -15.98
N ALA A 542 10.74 37.61 -15.47
CA ALA A 542 10.93 38.94 -14.89
C ALA A 542 10.71 40.06 -15.94
N ASP A 543 11.21 39.88 -17.16
CA ASP A 543 11.01 40.81 -18.26
C ASP A 543 9.54 40.91 -18.69
N LEU A 544 8.79 39.78 -18.73
CA LEU A 544 7.35 39.79 -18.98
C LEU A 544 6.60 40.58 -17.91
N PHE A 545 6.92 40.38 -16.64
CA PHE A 545 6.35 41.18 -15.53
C PHE A 545 6.68 42.67 -15.65
N ALA A 546 7.94 43.01 -15.94
CA ALA A 546 8.37 44.39 -16.08
C ALA A 546 7.75 45.09 -17.29
N ALA A 547 7.58 44.40 -18.39
CA ALA A 547 6.94 44.91 -19.60
C ALA A 547 5.41 44.99 -19.50
N GLY A 548 4.80 44.37 -18.50
CA GLY A 548 3.34 44.27 -18.38
C GLY A 548 2.69 43.44 -19.50
N ASN A 549 3.45 42.50 -20.10
CA ASN A 549 3.03 41.68 -21.24
C ASN A 549 2.74 40.22 -20.85
N LEU A 550 2.49 39.97 -19.59
CA LEU A 550 2.13 38.63 -19.09
C LEU A 550 0.71 38.27 -19.51
N GLY A 551 0.54 37.12 -20.14
CA GLY A 551 -0.75 36.48 -20.41
C GLY A 551 -1.07 35.41 -19.37
N GLY A 552 -2.36 35.12 -19.19
CA GLY A 552 -2.81 34.10 -18.25
C GLY A 552 -4.24 33.66 -18.49
N ALA A 553 -4.68 32.63 -17.77
CA ALA A 553 -6.05 32.18 -17.79
C ALA A 553 -7.01 33.23 -17.21
N TYR A 554 -8.27 33.19 -17.62
CA TYR A 554 -9.30 34.11 -17.10
C TYR A 554 -9.43 33.93 -15.57
N ASN A 555 -9.31 35.04 -14.82
CA ASN A 555 -9.26 35.11 -13.35
C ASN A 555 -7.96 34.65 -12.66
N GLU A 556 -6.87 34.44 -13.37
CA GLU A 556 -5.58 34.07 -12.76
C GLU A 556 -4.88 35.28 -12.12
N PHE A 557 -5.12 36.50 -12.63
CA PHE A 557 -4.55 37.75 -12.13
C PHE A 557 -5.61 38.82 -11.88
N GLU A 558 -5.25 39.88 -11.14
CA GLU A 558 -6.12 41.03 -10.93
C GLU A 558 -6.60 41.62 -12.25
N TYR A 559 -7.89 41.96 -12.32
CA TYR A 559 -8.55 42.49 -13.52
C TYR A 559 -7.81 43.72 -14.06
N ASN A 560 -7.51 43.73 -15.36
CA ASN A 560 -6.76 44.78 -16.09
C ASN A 560 -5.27 44.95 -15.68
N ARG A 561 -4.64 43.99 -15.01
CA ARG A 561 -3.22 44.07 -14.70
C ARG A 561 -2.32 43.72 -15.89
N PHE A 562 -2.75 42.79 -16.74
CA PHE A 562 -1.99 42.29 -17.89
C PHE A 562 -2.88 42.19 -19.15
N PRO A 563 -2.31 42.27 -20.35
CA PRO A 563 -3.06 42.15 -21.61
C PRO A 563 -3.60 40.73 -21.80
N TYR A 564 -4.77 40.60 -22.40
CA TYR A 564 -5.47 39.33 -22.62
C TYR A 564 -4.72 38.35 -23.55
N ASN A 565 -3.81 38.85 -24.40
CA ASN A 565 -3.00 38.08 -25.36
C ASN A 565 -1.50 38.23 -25.07
N GLY A 566 -1.10 38.36 -23.82
CA GLY A 566 0.30 38.38 -23.45
C GLY A 566 0.92 36.99 -23.49
N ASP A 567 2.25 36.92 -23.36
CA ASP A 567 2.98 35.67 -23.33
C ASP A 567 2.82 34.96 -21.96
N LEU A 568 2.82 33.63 -21.99
CA LEU A 568 2.72 32.81 -20.78
C LEU A 568 4.05 32.77 -20.03
N LEU A 569 3.97 32.64 -18.69
CA LEU A 569 5.13 32.32 -17.87
C LEU A 569 5.72 30.97 -18.27
N MET A 570 7.02 30.90 -18.35
CA MET A 570 7.72 29.63 -18.49
C MET A 570 7.94 29.00 -17.11
N SER A 571 7.78 27.67 -17.03
CA SER A 571 8.06 26.92 -15.82
C SER A 571 9.54 26.55 -15.75
N ALA A 572 10.20 26.92 -14.66
CA ALA A 572 11.56 26.51 -14.36
C ALA A 572 11.60 25.06 -13.83
N ASN A 573 12.71 24.36 -14.06
CA ASN A 573 12.92 23.03 -13.50
C ASN A 573 13.27 23.07 -11.99
N ASN A 574 13.57 24.26 -11.46
CA ASN A 574 13.98 24.51 -10.07
C ASN A 574 15.17 23.64 -9.62
N VAL A 575 16.17 23.54 -10.51
CA VAL A 575 17.36 22.72 -10.25
C VAL A 575 18.22 23.36 -9.16
N GLU A 576 18.20 22.78 -7.97
CA GLU A 576 19.15 23.15 -6.91
C GLU A 576 20.53 22.56 -7.20
N ILE A 577 21.51 23.40 -7.51
CA ILE A 577 22.88 22.90 -7.67
C ILE A 577 23.65 22.94 -6.36
N SER A 578 23.95 21.78 -5.81
CA SER A 578 25.25 21.55 -5.18
C SER A 578 26.19 20.91 -6.21
N SER A 579 26.58 21.65 -7.22
CA SER A 579 27.34 21.17 -8.40
C SER A 579 28.78 20.77 -8.10
N LEU A 580 29.13 20.56 -6.85
CA LEU A 580 30.49 20.26 -6.42
C LEU A 580 30.51 19.05 -5.52
N ILE A 581 31.49 18.19 -5.75
CA ILE A 581 31.82 17.13 -4.80
C ILE A 581 32.76 17.71 -3.73
N THR A 582 32.35 17.65 -2.50
CA THR A 582 33.23 17.94 -1.36
C THR A 582 34.06 16.71 -1.07
N PHE A 583 35.33 16.78 -1.38
CA PHE A 583 36.33 15.79 -1.02
C PHE A 583 36.92 16.11 0.35
N LYS A 584 36.88 15.17 1.28
CA LYS A 584 37.50 15.27 2.61
C LYS A 584 38.53 14.14 2.80
N LEU A 585 39.70 14.46 3.32
CA LEU A 585 40.76 13.53 3.60
C LEU A 585 41.04 13.46 5.09
N TYR A 586 40.92 12.27 5.64
CA TYR A 586 41.27 11.99 7.03
C TYR A 586 42.58 11.21 7.09
N VAL A 587 43.43 11.58 8.03
CA VAL A 587 44.70 10.92 8.29
C VAL A 587 44.81 10.63 9.79
N ASP A 588 44.99 9.36 10.13
CA ASP A 588 45.01 8.88 11.52
C ASP A 588 43.78 9.35 12.33
N GLY A 589 42.59 9.32 11.66
CA GLY A 589 41.30 9.72 12.22
C GLY A 589 41.04 11.24 12.30
N VAL A 590 41.98 12.09 11.85
CA VAL A 590 41.86 13.56 11.90
C VAL A 590 41.64 14.10 10.50
N LEU A 591 40.62 14.95 10.32
CA LEU A 591 40.40 15.69 9.07
C LEU A 591 41.58 16.59 8.78
N LYS A 592 42.27 16.37 7.67
CA LYS A 592 43.47 17.13 7.26
C LYS A 592 43.23 18.02 6.06
N PHE A 593 42.23 17.73 5.25
CA PHE A 593 42.02 18.45 4.02
C PHE A 593 40.56 18.39 3.58
N THR A 594 40.04 19.50 3.09
CA THR A 594 38.73 19.60 2.46
C THR A 594 38.89 20.40 1.18
N LYS A 595 38.29 19.92 0.10
CA LYS A 595 38.28 20.60 -1.20
C LYS A 595 36.97 20.38 -1.94
N LEU A 596 36.43 21.44 -2.51
CA LEU A 596 35.37 21.37 -3.50
C LEU A 596 35.98 21.01 -4.86
N VAL A 597 35.49 19.98 -5.50
CA VAL A 597 36.02 19.44 -6.75
C VAL A 597 34.91 19.49 -7.81
N SER A 598 35.22 20.22 -8.90
CA SER A 598 34.31 20.42 -10.04
C SER A 598 34.83 19.82 -11.36
N ASP A 599 36.08 19.32 -11.36
CA ASP A 599 36.67 18.71 -12.55
C ASP A 599 37.48 17.44 -12.23
N GLU A 600 37.85 16.69 -13.23
CA GLU A 600 38.63 15.46 -13.11
C GLU A 600 40.15 15.68 -13.03
N LYS A 601 40.62 16.93 -12.99
CA LYS A 601 42.06 17.19 -12.94
C LYS A 601 42.66 16.78 -11.60
N PRO A 602 43.86 16.19 -11.60
CA PRO A 602 44.58 15.91 -10.37
C PRO A 602 44.82 17.20 -9.57
N PHE A 603 44.58 17.16 -8.28
CA PHE A 603 44.84 18.25 -7.35
C PHE A 603 45.83 17.86 -6.28
N ARG A 604 46.52 18.89 -5.72
CA ARG A 604 47.50 18.69 -4.68
C ARG A 604 46.86 18.49 -3.31
N LEU A 605 47.39 17.55 -2.54
CA LEU A 605 47.10 17.35 -1.14
C LEU A 605 48.15 18.12 -0.29
N PRO A 606 47.79 18.51 0.94
CA PRO A 606 48.76 19.21 1.81
C PRO A 606 49.96 18.31 2.15
N SER A 607 51.10 18.93 2.27
CA SER A 607 52.36 18.29 2.70
C SER A 607 52.66 18.59 4.19
N GLY A 608 53.62 17.86 4.75
CA GLY A 608 54.12 18.13 6.10
C GLY A 608 53.65 17.16 7.19
N PHE A 609 52.91 16.09 6.81
CA PHE A 609 52.56 15.01 7.71
C PHE A 609 52.73 13.63 7.04
N ARG A 610 52.98 12.62 7.86
CA ARG A 610 52.97 11.24 7.44
C ARG A 610 51.98 10.49 8.27
N GLY A 611 51.05 9.79 7.64
CA GLY A 611 50.03 8.98 8.32
C GLY A 611 50.14 7.51 7.97
N MET A 612 49.68 6.69 8.87
CA MET A 612 49.53 5.26 8.64
C MET A 612 48.10 4.86 8.24
N LYS A 613 47.08 5.63 8.65
CA LYS A 613 45.69 5.34 8.38
C LYS A 613 45.07 6.48 7.55
N TRP A 614 44.47 6.11 6.42
CA TRP A 614 43.94 7.06 5.43
C TRP A 614 42.47 6.75 5.12
N GLU A 615 41.63 7.75 5.13
CA GLU A 615 40.22 7.65 4.80
C GLU A 615 39.81 8.80 3.87
N VAL A 616 38.94 8.50 2.93
CA VAL A 616 38.36 9.48 2.00
C VAL A 616 36.87 9.58 2.27
N GLN A 617 36.35 10.81 2.29
CA GLN A 617 34.91 11.05 2.35
C GLN A 617 34.50 11.94 1.17
N LEU A 618 33.39 11.57 0.55
CA LEU A 618 32.71 12.30 -0.50
C LEU A 618 31.37 12.81 0.01
N GLU A 619 31.03 14.03 -0.31
CA GLU A 619 29.71 14.62 -0.06
C GLU A 619 29.29 15.37 -1.31
N GLY A 620 28.02 15.23 -1.73
CA GLY A 620 27.49 15.91 -2.91
C GLY A 620 26.59 15.00 -3.75
N ASN A 621 26.21 15.46 -4.93
CA ASN A 621 25.24 14.80 -5.80
C ASN A 621 25.80 14.36 -7.16
N ILE A 622 26.99 14.79 -7.56
CA ILE A 622 27.59 14.38 -8.84
C ILE A 622 28.04 12.91 -8.75
N PRO A 623 27.70 12.07 -9.73
CA PRO A 623 28.15 10.69 -9.75
C PRO A 623 29.68 10.58 -9.83
N VAL A 624 30.28 9.82 -8.89
CA VAL A 624 31.72 9.57 -8.82
C VAL A 624 31.98 8.09 -9.03
N ARG A 625 32.72 7.77 -10.10
CA ARG A 625 33.08 6.39 -10.49
C ARG A 625 34.32 5.88 -9.76
N ARG A 626 35.29 6.80 -9.52
CA ARG A 626 36.59 6.41 -8.98
C ARG A 626 37.22 7.56 -8.19
N VAL A 627 37.85 7.23 -7.08
CA VAL A 627 38.70 8.15 -6.31
C VAL A 627 40.10 7.58 -6.20
N GLN A 628 41.09 8.42 -6.41
CA GLN A 628 42.50 8.04 -6.35
C GLN A 628 43.29 9.01 -5.48
N ILE A 629 44.13 8.51 -4.59
CA ILE A 629 45.14 9.29 -3.88
C ILE A 629 46.51 8.67 -4.14
N ALA A 630 47.52 9.48 -4.38
CA ALA A 630 48.86 9.02 -4.78
C ALA A 630 49.97 9.82 -4.15
N THR A 631 51.15 9.22 -4.06
CA THR A 631 52.35 9.87 -3.55
C THR A 631 52.92 10.91 -4.55
N SER A 632 52.53 10.81 -5.83
CA SER A 632 52.89 11.84 -6.83
C SER A 632 51.76 12.01 -7.87
N ALA A 633 51.61 13.19 -8.45
CA ALA A 633 50.64 13.45 -9.50
C ALA A 633 50.89 12.61 -10.79
N ARG A 634 52.13 12.23 -11.02
CA ARG A 634 52.48 11.37 -12.18
C ARG A 634 51.85 9.98 -12.10
N GLU A 635 51.70 9.43 -10.90
CA GLU A 635 51.03 8.12 -10.70
C GLU A 635 49.51 8.16 -10.99
N LEU A 636 48.90 9.33 -10.99
CA LEU A 636 47.48 9.55 -11.31
C LEU A 636 47.22 9.68 -12.83
N LEU A 637 48.25 10.03 -13.61
CA LEU A 637 48.12 10.25 -15.04
C LEU A 637 48.39 8.95 -15.88
N ASN A 638 49.04 7.96 -15.27
CA ASN A 638 49.47 6.72 -15.91
C ASN A 638 48.52 5.53 -15.63
N GLY A 639 47.24 5.77 -15.24
CA GLY A 639 46.33 4.69 -14.90
C GLY A 639 44.89 4.89 -15.36
#